data_f8db91ae5ddeb34b28da88cf45b5dfe0
#
_entry.id   f8db91ae5ddeb34b28da88cf45b5dfe0
#
_cell.length_a   1.000
_cell.length_b   1.000
_cell.length_c   1.000
_cell.angle_alpha   90.00
_cell.angle_beta   90.00
_cell.angle_gamma   90.00
#
_symmetry.space_group_name_H-M   'P 1'
#
loop_
_entity.id
_entity.type
_entity.pdbx_description
1 polymer ?
#
loop_
_entity_poly.entity_id
_entity_poly.type
_entity_poly.pdbx_seq_one_letter_code
_entity_poly.pdbx_strand_id
1 'polypeptide(L)'
;MSETPAHTELPAENTSVLPAEPTPGNEDVIEGETHALEWHAPVLVRIDEHTTIPHLLAKRVQRAPRRPLIARKLEMGSTWQNMTAAEFYEDVQTTAAGLIGLGLNYGDAIAIMSRTRYEWTLLDFAAWTAGLLPVPIYETSSGEQIEYIIKDADVRAVVTETVTQRELALDACHRLGKDDITVLSLDAEAMQTIRDAGITVPRASVAARTQALTTDTLATIVYTSGTTGRPKGTEITHGNFTELALNSHAWMPEIAMGQDSRLLLFLPLAHVFARFLQVFQLSGEGILGHTPDIKNLLSDLATFKPSYLLVVPRVLEKIYNSADAKAGRGGKQKIFRWAANVAVEYSQALETPEGPSRRLKMQHAAATRLVYSKILQLVGGNAHYIISGGAPLSQRLAHFYTGLGLPVLEGYGLTETVGPLSVNTPRLSKIGTVGPALPPLSVRISEEGEILIKGPSVFRGYHNNPEATAEAFTEDGWFKSGDLGSLDRDGYVRITGRAKDIIVTAGGKNVAPASLEDPLRGHPLISQVIVVGDKRPFISALITLDPEMLQLWLKNHGLPPMSISEAATNIEVLSALERAVERANQHVSRAESIRKIHVLTSDFTEANGLLTPSLKVKRKAVLQRYAEVIDSIYGGPVQNE
;
A
#
# COMPACT_ATOMS: atom_id res chain seq x y z
N MET A 1 -31.21 63.43 -8.63
CA MET A 1 -29.75 63.28 -8.66
C MET A 1 -29.44 62.06 -7.85
N SER A 2 -29.30 60.96 -8.53
CA SER A 2 -29.04 59.64 -7.98
C SER A 2 -27.63 59.24 -8.43
N GLU A 3 -26.71 59.14 -7.51
CA GLU A 3 -25.39 58.57 -7.75
C GLU A 3 -25.42 57.06 -7.56
N THR A 4 -25.06 56.34 -8.61
CA THR A 4 -24.85 54.91 -8.64
C THR A 4 -23.42 54.64 -8.18
N PRO A 5 -23.15 53.67 -7.27
CA PRO A 5 -21.78 53.31 -6.92
C PRO A 5 -21.15 52.42 -8.00
N ALA A 6 -19.90 52.72 -8.30
CA ALA A 6 -19.06 52.06 -9.26
C ALA A 6 -18.81 50.58 -8.90
N HIS A 7 -19.00 49.72 -9.86
CA HIS A 7 -18.54 48.34 -9.83
C HIS A 7 -17.01 48.29 -9.93
N THR A 8 -16.37 47.84 -8.85
CA THR A 8 -14.95 47.47 -8.87
C THR A 8 -14.83 46.10 -9.51
N GLU A 9 -14.30 46.04 -10.71
CA GLU A 9 -13.94 44.79 -11.38
C GLU A 9 -12.82 44.07 -10.59
N LEU A 10 -13.09 42.85 -10.15
CA LEU A 10 -12.08 41.91 -9.65
C LEU A 10 -11.20 41.46 -10.83
N PRO A 11 -9.89 41.34 -10.66
CA PRO A 11 -9.01 40.83 -11.73
C PRO A 11 -9.39 39.42 -12.09
N ALA A 12 -9.46 39.15 -13.40
CA ALA A 12 -9.72 37.87 -13.99
C ALA A 12 -8.74 36.83 -13.47
N GLU A 13 -9.26 35.77 -12.87
CA GLU A 13 -8.50 34.59 -12.49
C GLU A 13 -7.85 33.97 -13.73
N ASN A 14 -6.56 33.74 -13.62
CA ASN A 14 -5.71 33.08 -14.59
C ASN A 14 -6.30 31.72 -14.98
N THR A 15 -6.74 31.63 -16.22
CA THR A 15 -7.08 30.42 -16.92
C THR A 15 -5.91 29.41 -16.84
N SER A 16 -6.21 28.25 -16.28
CA SER A 16 -5.56 26.95 -16.45
C SER A 16 -4.28 26.94 -17.31
N VAL A 17 -3.15 27.04 -16.66
CA VAL A 17 -1.89 26.52 -17.22
C VAL A 17 -1.96 25.00 -17.01
N LEU A 18 -2.30 24.27 -18.06
CA LEU A 18 -1.98 22.85 -18.12
C LEU A 18 -0.49 22.71 -17.83
N PRO A 19 -0.05 21.80 -16.96
CA PRO A 19 1.37 21.54 -16.80
C PRO A 19 1.94 21.19 -18.18
N ALA A 20 3.02 21.89 -18.56
CA ALA A 20 3.76 21.56 -19.77
C ALA A 20 4.10 20.07 -19.74
N GLU A 21 4.08 19.44 -20.91
CA GLU A 21 4.60 18.10 -21.07
C GLU A 21 5.97 18.01 -20.39
N PRO A 22 6.27 16.96 -19.62
CA PRO A 22 7.53 16.84 -18.91
C PRO A 22 8.69 16.98 -19.91
N THR A 23 9.51 17.99 -19.70
CA THR A 23 10.74 18.18 -20.51
C THR A 23 11.73 17.11 -20.11
N PRO A 24 12.31 16.32 -21.03
CA PRO A 24 13.32 15.32 -20.66
C PRO A 24 14.51 16.00 -20.01
N GLY A 25 14.91 15.48 -18.82
CA GLY A 25 16.18 15.84 -18.20
C GLY A 25 17.35 15.31 -19.01
N ASN A 26 18.54 15.84 -18.79
CA ASN A 26 19.76 15.52 -19.51
C ASN A 26 19.96 14.01 -19.70
N GLU A 27 20.08 13.62 -20.98
CA GLU A 27 20.29 12.24 -21.40
C GLU A 27 21.78 11.95 -21.47
N ASP A 28 22.27 11.03 -20.62
CA ASP A 28 23.47 10.25 -20.94
C ASP A 28 23.03 8.91 -21.54
N VAL A 29 23.13 8.76 -22.84
CA VAL A 29 22.73 7.58 -23.61
C VAL A 29 23.88 6.60 -23.67
N ILE A 30 23.73 5.43 -23.06
CA ILE A 30 24.59 4.28 -23.31
C ILE A 30 24.12 3.60 -24.59
N GLU A 31 25.00 3.47 -25.61
CA GLU A 31 24.71 2.81 -26.87
C GLU A 31 24.31 1.34 -26.62
N GLY A 32 23.04 1.00 -26.97
CA GLY A 32 22.53 -0.38 -27.00
C GLY A 32 21.16 -0.57 -26.35
N GLU A 33 20.86 0.10 -25.24
CA GLU A 33 19.53 0.15 -24.63
C GLU A 33 19.22 1.57 -24.17
N THR A 34 18.06 2.08 -24.57
CA THR A 34 17.66 3.48 -24.34
C THR A 34 17.08 3.67 -22.94
N HIS A 35 17.90 3.61 -21.92
CA HIS A 35 17.55 3.89 -20.53
C HIS A 35 18.07 5.26 -20.09
N ALA A 36 17.22 6.07 -19.45
CA ALA A 36 17.68 7.25 -18.73
C ALA A 36 18.30 6.80 -17.38
N LEU A 37 19.40 7.46 -16.98
CA LEU A 37 20.03 7.15 -15.68
C LEU A 37 19.39 7.94 -14.54
N GLU A 38 18.81 9.09 -14.82
CA GLU A 38 18.25 10.00 -13.82
C GLU A 38 17.00 10.72 -14.35
N TRP A 39 16.00 10.90 -13.47
CA TRP A 39 14.78 11.64 -13.76
C TRP A 39 14.40 12.54 -12.59
N HIS A 40 14.04 13.79 -12.89
CA HIS A 40 13.62 14.79 -11.92
C HIS A 40 12.16 15.19 -12.20
N ALA A 41 11.25 14.86 -11.29
CA ALA A 41 9.89 15.37 -11.38
C ALA A 41 9.83 16.84 -10.93
N PRO A 42 9.00 17.70 -11.57
CA PRO A 42 8.95 19.12 -11.27
C PRO A 42 8.34 19.40 -9.90
N VAL A 43 8.73 20.49 -9.25
CA VAL A 43 8.02 21.03 -8.08
C VAL A 43 6.76 21.72 -8.57
N LEU A 44 5.59 21.19 -8.27
CA LEU A 44 4.29 21.77 -8.67
C LEU A 44 3.71 22.70 -7.60
N VAL A 45 3.94 22.38 -6.32
CA VAL A 45 3.48 23.14 -5.17
C VAL A 45 4.65 23.37 -4.23
N ARG A 46 4.90 24.60 -3.86
CA ARG A 46 5.87 24.97 -2.82
C ARG A 46 5.11 25.17 -1.51
N ILE A 47 5.65 24.64 -0.42
CA ILE A 47 5.09 24.79 0.91
C ILE A 47 5.95 25.74 1.75
N ASP A 48 5.36 26.30 2.80
CA ASP A 48 6.08 27.05 3.84
C ASP A 48 6.38 26.17 5.06
N GLU A 49 7.20 26.65 5.97
CA GLU A 49 7.63 25.92 7.17
C GLU A 49 6.48 25.54 8.12
N HIS A 50 5.32 26.19 8.03
CA HIS A 50 4.15 25.90 8.86
C HIS A 50 3.10 25.05 8.14
N THR A 51 3.36 24.59 6.92
CA THR A 51 2.45 23.71 6.18
C THR A 51 2.54 22.28 6.74
N THR A 52 1.87 22.04 7.87
CA THR A 52 1.82 20.76 8.58
C THR A 52 0.50 20.01 8.31
N ILE A 53 0.42 18.73 8.71
CA ILE A 53 -0.80 17.93 8.51
C ILE A 53 -2.03 18.54 9.18
N PRO A 54 -2.00 19.00 10.46
CA PRO A 54 -3.13 19.73 11.05
C PRO A 54 -3.51 21.00 10.30
N HIS A 55 -2.53 21.73 9.74
CA HIS A 55 -2.76 22.92 8.92
C HIS A 55 -3.52 22.58 7.62
N LEU A 56 -3.21 21.46 6.97
CA LEU A 56 -3.97 21.00 5.79
C LEU A 56 -5.43 20.71 6.13
N LEU A 57 -5.71 20.09 7.27
CA LEU A 57 -7.08 19.88 7.75
C LEU A 57 -7.78 21.21 8.03
N ALA A 58 -7.12 22.16 8.71
CA ALA A 58 -7.67 23.49 8.97
C ALA A 58 -8.00 24.25 7.67
N LYS A 59 -7.11 24.22 6.67
CA LYS A 59 -7.35 24.79 5.33
C LYS A 59 -8.57 24.13 4.65
N ARG A 60 -8.71 22.81 4.77
CA ARG A 60 -9.88 22.07 4.24
C ARG A 60 -11.19 22.55 4.88
N VAL A 61 -11.19 22.73 6.21
CA VAL A 61 -12.36 23.24 6.95
C VAL A 61 -12.69 24.68 6.57
N GLN A 62 -11.69 25.55 6.47
CA GLN A 62 -11.89 26.95 6.05
C GLN A 62 -12.53 27.03 4.65
N ARG A 63 -12.05 26.18 3.71
CA ARG A 63 -12.55 26.17 2.33
C ARG A 63 -13.96 25.61 2.21
N ALA A 64 -14.31 24.56 2.94
CA ALA A 64 -15.58 23.87 2.80
C ALA A 64 -16.08 23.20 4.09
N PRO A 65 -16.44 23.98 5.15
CA PRO A 65 -16.74 23.46 6.49
C PRO A 65 -17.92 22.48 6.53
N ARG A 66 -18.94 22.71 5.69
CA ARG A 66 -20.18 21.91 5.66
C ARG A 66 -20.11 20.69 4.72
N ARG A 67 -19.00 20.53 4.01
CA ARG A 67 -18.86 19.44 3.07
C ARG A 67 -18.51 18.16 3.81
N PRO A 68 -19.10 17.00 3.43
CA PRO A 68 -18.70 15.71 3.99
C PRO A 68 -17.20 15.47 3.84
N LEU A 69 -16.57 14.96 4.90
CA LEU A 69 -15.17 14.59 4.95
C LEU A 69 -14.98 13.13 5.37
N ILE A 70 -15.76 12.67 6.34
CA ILE A 70 -15.75 11.28 6.82
C ILE A 70 -17.11 10.67 6.57
N ALA A 71 -17.13 9.39 6.19
CA ALA A 71 -18.34 8.58 6.24
C ALA A 71 -18.07 7.36 7.13
N ARG A 72 -18.94 7.10 8.09
CA ARG A 72 -18.79 6.01 9.04
C ARG A 72 -20.10 5.26 9.29
N LYS A 73 -19.98 4.01 9.71
CA LYS A 73 -21.08 3.22 10.26
C LYS A 73 -21.00 3.27 11.78
N LEU A 74 -22.06 3.66 12.46
CA LEU A 74 -22.10 3.71 13.91
C LEU A 74 -22.24 2.30 14.51
N GLU A 75 -22.93 1.41 13.79
CA GLU A 75 -23.11 0.01 14.15
C GLU A 75 -22.83 -0.87 12.92
N MET A 76 -22.40 -2.11 13.16
CA MET A 76 -22.16 -3.08 12.10
C MET A 76 -23.47 -3.35 11.32
N GLY A 77 -23.43 -3.21 9.99
CA GLY A 77 -24.61 -3.35 9.14
C GLY A 77 -25.47 -2.09 8.99
N SER A 78 -25.18 -1.00 9.71
CA SER A 78 -25.86 0.28 9.59
C SER A 78 -25.54 0.99 8.26
N THR A 79 -26.32 2.02 7.93
CA THR A 79 -26.05 2.90 6.79
C THR A 79 -24.86 3.81 7.06
N TRP A 80 -24.18 4.24 5.99
CA TRP A 80 -23.13 5.23 6.08
C TRP A 80 -23.69 6.59 6.48
N GLN A 81 -23.11 7.18 7.52
CA GLN A 81 -23.42 8.52 7.99
C GLN A 81 -22.24 9.43 7.66
N ASN A 82 -22.55 10.54 7.00
CA ASN A 82 -21.54 11.54 6.67
C ASN A 82 -21.33 12.50 7.85
N MET A 83 -20.07 12.78 8.13
CA MET A 83 -19.61 13.82 9.03
C MET A 83 -18.95 14.92 8.19
N THR A 84 -19.29 16.16 8.45
CA THR A 84 -18.72 17.32 7.75
C THR A 84 -17.27 17.59 8.17
N ALA A 85 -16.56 18.39 7.38
CA ALA A 85 -15.20 18.80 7.72
C ALA A 85 -15.15 19.56 9.06
N ALA A 86 -16.14 20.42 9.34
CA ALA A 86 -16.22 21.15 10.59
C ALA A 86 -16.47 20.24 11.80
N GLU A 87 -17.37 19.24 11.68
CA GLU A 87 -17.64 18.27 12.75
C GLU A 87 -16.41 17.40 13.04
N PHE A 88 -15.73 16.91 12.01
CA PHE A 88 -14.50 16.15 12.21
C PHE A 88 -13.39 16.98 12.86
N TYR A 89 -13.24 18.24 12.42
CA TYR A 89 -12.26 19.15 13.02
C TYR A 89 -12.55 19.42 14.51
N GLU A 90 -13.82 19.56 14.89
CA GLU A 90 -14.21 19.76 16.29
C GLU A 90 -13.93 18.50 17.13
N ASP A 91 -14.19 17.29 16.56
CA ASP A 91 -13.81 16.03 17.22
C ASP A 91 -12.29 15.92 17.40
N VAL A 92 -11.49 16.35 16.42
CA VAL A 92 -10.02 16.41 16.49
C VAL A 92 -9.57 17.38 17.59
N GLN A 93 -10.12 18.60 17.65
CA GLN A 93 -9.78 19.60 18.67
C GLN A 93 -10.12 19.11 20.08
N THR A 94 -11.29 18.51 20.25
CA THR A 94 -11.74 17.95 21.53
C THR A 94 -10.87 16.78 21.98
N THR A 95 -10.54 15.88 21.06
CA THR A 95 -9.67 14.74 21.35
C THR A 95 -8.23 15.19 21.63
N ALA A 96 -7.72 16.20 20.91
CA ALA A 96 -6.41 16.80 21.17
C ALA A 96 -6.33 17.44 22.58
N ALA A 97 -7.37 18.18 22.98
CA ALA A 97 -7.48 18.68 24.34
C ALA A 97 -7.46 17.54 25.36
N GLY A 98 -8.16 16.44 25.06
CA GLY A 98 -8.14 15.23 25.90
C GLY A 98 -6.76 14.63 26.08
N LEU A 99 -6.01 14.47 25.01
CA LEU A 99 -4.63 13.97 25.06
C LEU A 99 -3.72 14.86 25.91
N ILE A 100 -3.88 16.19 25.80
CA ILE A 100 -3.18 17.15 26.66
C ILE A 100 -3.62 17.00 28.12
N GLY A 101 -4.92 16.81 28.36
CA GLY A 101 -5.49 16.62 29.70
C GLY A 101 -5.06 15.34 30.40
N LEU A 102 -4.67 14.30 29.64
CA LEU A 102 -4.02 13.09 30.16
C LEU A 102 -2.57 13.34 30.63
N GLY A 103 -2.07 14.56 30.52
CA GLY A 103 -0.73 14.94 30.97
C GLY A 103 0.37 14.75 29.91
N LEU A 104 0.01 14.48 28.65
CA LEU A 104 0.99 14.36 27.58
C LEU A 104 1.57 15.72 27.18
N ASN A 105 2.89 15.82 27.11
CA ASN A 105 3.61 17.02 26.75
C ASN A 105 3.84 17.12 25.23
N TYR A 106 4.19 18.33 24.77
CA TYR A 106 4.61 18.52 23.39
C TYR A 106 5.83 17.63 23.07
N GLY A 107 5.74 16.89 21.96
CA GLY A 107 6.78 15.95 21.52
C GLY A 107 6.67 14.54 22.12
N ASP A 108 5.83 14.30 23.12
CA ASP A 108 5.63 12.97 23.69
C ASP A 108 5.08 12.00 22.63
N ALA A 109 5.59 10.75 22.66
CA ALA A 109 5.13 9.70 21.78
C ALA A 109 3.88 9.02 22.32
N ILE A 110 2.89 8.82 21.45
CA ILE A 110 1.67 8.05 21.72
C ILE A 110 1.56 6.87 20.76
N ALA A 111 1.46 5.65 21.28
CA ALA A 111 1.28 4.47 20.43
C ALA A 111 -0.20 4.23 20.13
N ILE A 112 -0.52 3.87 18.87
CA ILE A 112 -1.85 3.50 18.42
C ILE A 112 -1.78 2.08 17.86
N MET A 113 -2.50 1.14 18.49
CA MET A 113 -2.56 -0.27 18.13
C MET A 113 -4.00 -0.70 17.87
N SER A 114 -4.45 -0.57 16.62
CA SER A 114 -5.83 -0.85 16.22
C SER A 114 -5.92 -1.14 14.73
N ARG A 115 -6.95 -1.89 14.34
CA ARG A 115 -7.35 -2.03 12.93
C ARG A 115 -7.77 -0.68 12.36
N THR A 116 -7.89 -0.61 11.04
CA THR A 116 -8.30 0.59 10.30
C THR A 116 -9.75 0.95 10.61
N ARG A 117 -9.96 1.96 11.44
CA ARG A 117 -11.27 2.45 11.88
C ARG A 117 -11.26 3.97 12.10
N TYR A 118 -12.43 4.56 12.25
CA TYR A 118 -12.60 6.00 12.44
C TYR A 118 -11.75 6.57 13.60
N GLU A 119 -11.76 5.87 14.73
CA GLU A 119 -11.06 6.31 15.94
C GLU A 119 -9.55 6.33 15.73
N TRP A 120 -9.01 5.46 14.86
CA TRP A 120 -7.60 5.48 14.48
C TRP A 120 -7.25 6.80 13.78
N THR A 121 -8.05 7.18 12.77
CA THR A 121 -7.90 8.46 12.04
C THR A 121 -8.07 9.66 12.96
N LEU A 122 -9.06 9.62 13.86
CA LEU A 122 -9.30 10.69 14.82
C LEU A 122 -8.12 10.87 15.77
N LEU A 123 -7.59 9.79 16.34
CA LEU A 123 -6.44 9.82 17.26
C LEU A 123 -5.16 10.31 16.59
N ASP A 124 -4.93 9.93 15.34
CA ASP A 124 -3.77 10.35 14.56
C ASP A 124 -3.77 11.88 14.35
N PHE A 125 -4.90 12.42 13.85
CA PHE A 125 -5.05 13.86 13.65
C PHE A 125 -5.07 14.64 14.98
N ALA A 126 -5.66 14.07 16.04
CA ALA A 126 -5.68 14.69 17.36
C ALA A 126 -4.28 14.72 18.00
N ALA A 127 -3.50 13.65 17.86
CA ALA A 127 -2.13 13.59 18.33
C ALA A 127 -1.26 14.66 17.64
N TRP A 128 -1.32 14.77 16.31
CA TRP A 128 -0.63 15.83 15.58
C TRP A 128 -1.06 17.23 16.02
N THR A 129 -2.39 17.44 16.19
CA THR A 129 -2.95 18.73 16.64
C THR A 129 -2.51 19.09 18.06
N ALA A 130 -2.34 18.09 18.94
CA ALA A 130 -1.80 18.25 20.28
C ALA A 130 -0.26 18.38 20.34
N GLY A 131 0.42 18.33 19.19
CA GLY A 131 1.89 18.37 19.12
C GLY A 131 2.56 17.11 19.64
N LEU A 132 1.87 15.96 19.53
CA LEU A 132 2.38 14.64 19.94
C LEU A 132 2.93 13.88 18.73
N LEU A 133 3.69 12.84 19.01
CA LEU A 133 4.30 11.94 18.03
C LEU A 133 3.55 10.60 18.00
N PRO A 134 2.58 10.39 17.09
CA PRO A 134 1.90 9.09 16.98
C PRO A 134 2.83 8.04 16.40
N VAL A 135 2.92 6.90 17.12
CA VAL A 135 3.72 5.72 16.78
C VAL A 135 2.77 4.56 16.50
N PRO A 136 2.61 4.15 15.25
CA PRO A 136 1.70 3.07 14.90
C PRO A 136 2.28 1.71 15.31
N ILE A 137 1.44 0.87 15.92
CA ILE A 137 1.72 -0.54 16.20
C ILE A 137 0.68 -1.38 15.45
N TYR A 138 1.12 -2.42 14.74
CA TYR A 138 0.18 -3.33 14.10
C TYR A 138 -0.64 -4.08 15.14
N GLU A 139 -1.92 -4.27 14.84
CA GLU A 139 -2.87 -4.98 15.72
C GLU A 139 -2.48 -6.43 16.00
N THR A 140 -1.62 -7.00 15.15
CA THR A 140 -1.11 -8.37 15.25
C THR A 140 0.29 -8.47 15.88
N SER A 141 0.84 -7.35 16.37
CA SER A 141 2.18 -7.32 16.96
C SER A 141 2.26 -8.17 18.23
N SER A 142 3.36 -8.92 18.37
CA SER A 142 3.65 -9.70 19.58
C SER A 142 4.00 -8.80 20.77
N GLY A 143 3.90 -9.34 21.99
CA GLY A 143 4.30 -8.63 23.22
C GLY A 143 5.75 -8.15 23.17
N GLU A 144 6.67 -8.90 22.57
CA GLU A 144 8.07 -8.49 22.39
C GLU A 144 8.23 -7.31 21.43
N GLN A 145 7.42 -7.29 20.37
CA GLN A 145 7.43 -6.17 19.42
C GLN A 145 6.84 -4.91 20.06
N ILE A 146 5.77 -5.04 20.82
CA ILE A 146 5.14 -3.94 21.57
C ILE A 146 6.15 -3.36 22.56
N GLU A 147 6.80 -4.23 23.36
CA GLU A 147 7.83 -3.85 24.34
C GLU A 147 8.98 -3.09 23.67
N TYR A 148 9.48 -3.62 22.55
CA TYR A 148 10.56 -2.97 21.80
C TYR A 148 10.16 -1.58 21.32
N ILE A 149 8.97 -1.42 20.73
CA ILE A 149 8.49 -0.13 20.19
C ILE A 149 8.28 0.88 21.33
N ILE A 150 7.64 0.47 22.45
CA ILE A 150 7.42 1.33 23.63
C ILE A 150 8.75 1.84 24.17
N LYS A 151 9.76 0.98 24.22
CA LYS A 151 11.09 1.33 24.74
C LYS A 151 11.83 2.27 23.79
N ASP A 152 11.88 1.90 22.50
CA ASP A 152 12.72 2.58 21.49
C ASP A 152 12.18 3.97 21.16
N ALA A 153 10.87 4.13 21.03
CA ALA A 153 10.21 5.41 20.77
C ALA A 153 9.89 6.22 22.03
N ASP A 154 10.28 5.76 23.22
CA ASP A 154 9.95 6.36 24.52
C ASP A 154 8.45 6.74 24.67
N VAL A 155 7.59 5.79 24.34
CA VAL A 155 6.13 5.97 24.35
C VAL A 155 5.64 6.35 25.74
N ARG A 156 4.73 7.34 25.83
CA ARG A 156 4.13 7.87 27.08
C ARG A 156 2.66 7.49 27.25
N ALA A 157 1.98 7.13 26.18
CA ALA A 157 0.62 6.59 26.23
C ALA A 157 0.41 5.56 25.13
N VAL A 158 -0.46 4.57 25.38
CA VAL A 158 -0.83 3.55 24.40
C VAL A 158 -2.35 3.50 24.30
N VAL A 159 -2.88 3.57 23.08
CA VAL A 159 -4.30 3.34 22.80
C VAL A 159 -4.40 2.08 21.93
N THR A 160 -5.03 1.05 22.49
CA THR A 160 -5.26 -0.24 21.81
C THR A 160 -6.71 -0.34 21.33
N GLU A 161 -7.01 -1.25 20.40
CA GLU A 161 -8.39 -1.52 19.99
C GLU A 161 -9.11 -2.34 21.07
N THR A 162 -8.56 -3.49 21.44
CA THR A 162 -9.23 -4.47 22.29
C THR A 162 -8.63 -4.51 23.70
N VAL A 163 -9.42 -5.04 24.66
CA VAL A 163 -8.96 -5.29 26.02
C VAL A 163 -7.77 -6.26 26.04
N THR A 164 -7.79 -7.29 25.21
CA THR A 164 -6.66 -8.26 25.11
C THR A 164 -5.36 -7.58 24.66
N GLN A 165 -5.43 -6.66 23.68
CA GLN A 165 -4.25 -5.88 23.26
C GLN A 165 -3.80 -4.93 24.38
N ARG A 166 -4.74 -4.36 25.14
CA ARG A 166 -4.43 -3.54 26.33
C ARG A 166 -3.64 -4.34 27.36
N GLU A 167 -4.05 -5.56 27.66
CA GLU A 167 -3.33 -6.46 28.58
C GLU A 167 -1.91 -6.74 28.09
N LEU A 168 -1.72 -7.05 26.79
CA LEU A 168 -0.40 -7.23 26.20
C LEU A 168 0.49 -5.97 26.31
N ALA A 169 -0.10 -4.79 26.12
CA ALA A 169 0.62 -3.53 26.26
C ALA A 169 0.97 -3.23 27.74
N LEU A 170 0.08 -3.50 28.68
CA LEU A 170 0.34 -3.38 30.11
C LEU A 170 1.46 -4.31 30.56
N ASP A 171 1.45 -5.57 30.14
CA ASP A 171 2.52 -6.52 30.41
C ASP A 171 3.87 -6.05 29.85
N ALA A 172 3.88 -5.46 28.66
CA ALA A 172 5.07 -4.88 28.06
C ALA A 172 5.58 -3.67 28.88
N CYS A 173 4.69 -2.78 29.30
CA CYS A 173 5.03 -1.64 30.19
C CYS A 173 5.61 -2.13 31.52
N HIS A 174 4.98 -3.14 32.13
CA HIS A 174 5.45 -3.72 33.40
C HIS A 174 6.86 -4.32 33.28
N ARG A 175 7.13 -5.09 32.21
CA ARG A 175 8.48 -5.63 31.96
C ARG A 175 9.54 -4.55 31.76
N LEU A 176 9.15 -3.37 31.27
CA LEU A 176 10.03 -2.22 31.11
C LEU A 176 10.17 -1.37 32.39
N GLY A 177 9.41 -1.66 33.45
CA GLY A 177 9.33 -0.83 34.65
C GLY A 177 8.72 0.56 34.40
N LYS A 178 7.82 0.66 33.42
CA LYS A 178 7.12 1.89 32.99
C LYS A 178 5.62 1.79 33.33
N ASP A 179 5.28 1.53 34.58
CA ASP A 179 3.90 1.35 35.05
C ASP A 179 3.09 2.67 35.09
N ASP A 180 3.74 3.80 34.88
CA ASP A 180 3.16 5.14 34.76
C ASP A 180 2.59 5.45 33.37
N ILE A 181 2.84 4.61 32.37
CA ILE A 181 2.29 4.78 31.02
C ILE A 181 0.76 4.56 31.04
N THR A 182 0.01 5.53 30.53
CA THR A 182 -1.44 5.39 30.34
C THR A 182 -1.75 4.43 29.20
N VAL A 183 -2.47 3.32 29.49
CA VAL A 183 -2.88 2.32 28.48
C VAL A 183 -4.41 2.24 28.45
N LEU A 184 -5.00 2.62 27.32
CA LEU A 184 -6.46 2.69 27.10
C LEU A 184 -6.89 1.70 26.01
N SER A 185 -8.18 1.29 26.04
CA SER A 185 -8.78 0.42 25.00
C SER A 185 -9.99 1.07 24.36
N LEU A 186 -10.04 1.08 23.01
CA LEU A 186 -11.14 1.65 22.22
C LEU A 186 -12.46 0.87 22.41
N ASP A 187 -12.38 -0.45 22.59
CA ASP A 187 -13.56 -1.28 22.83
C ASP A 187 -14.09 -1.17 24.26
N ALA A 188 -13.44 -0.36 25.10
CA ALA A 188 -13.90 0.02 26.42
C ALA A 188 -14.18 1.54 26.48
N GLU A 189 -13.54 2.25 27.40
CA GLU A 189 -13.84 3.67 27.67
C GLU A 189 -12.81 4.66 27.11
N ALA A 190 -11.86 4.26 26.25
CA ALA A 190 -10.73 5.10 25.82
C ALA A 190 -11.18 6.48 25.33
N MET A 191 -12.12 6.52 24.37
CA MET A 191 -12.54 7.81 23.79
C MET A 191 -13.30 8.69 24.78
N GLN A 192 -14.04 8.09 25.72
CA GLN A 192 -14.70 8.85 26.77
C GLN A 192 -13.68 9.38 27.79
N THR A 193 -12.76 8.55 28.24
CA THR A 193 -11.66 8.93 29.16
C THR A 193 -10.84 10.09 28.58
N ILE A 194 -10.48 10.01 27.31
CA ILE A 194 -9.75 11.10 26.61
C ILE A 194 -10.58 12.38 26.59
N ARG A 195 -11.86 12.32 26.22
CA ARG A 195 -12.74 13.51 26.21
C ARG A 195 -12.89 14.14 27.58
N ASP A 196 -13.11 13.34 28.60
CA ASP A 196 -13.30 13.81 29.99
C ASP A 196 -12.04 14.51 30.52
N ALA A 197 -10.85 13.97 30.21
CA ALA A 197 -9.58 14.60 30.56
C ALA A 197 -9.41 15.98 29.91
N GLY A 198 -10.01 16.20 28.73
CA GLY A 198 -9.91 17.44 27.99
C GLY A 198 -10.84 18.58 28.44
N ILE A 199 -11.84 18.31 29.30
CA ILE A 199 -12.89 19.29 29.66
C ILE A 199 -12.31 20.61 30.20
N THR A 200 -11.23 20.55 30.95
CA THR A 200 -10.60 21.72 31.60
C THR A 200 -9.46 22.32 30.76
N VAL A 201 -9.09 21.69 29.65
CA VAL A 201 -7.97 22.17 28.81
C VAL A 201 -8.43 23.32 27.91
N PRO A 202 -7.81 24.50 28.01
CA PRO A 202 -8.18 25.64 27.18
C PRO A 202 -7.91 25.37 25.70
N ARG A 203 -8.81 25.77 24.82
CA ARG A 203 -8.59 25.70 23.35
C ARG A 203 -7.30 26.44 22.91
N ALA A 204 -6.92 27.50 23.61
CA ALA A 204 -5.68 28.22 23.38
C ALA A 204 -4.43 27.33 23.55
N SER A 205 -4.47 26.35 24.48
CA SER A 205 -3.36 25.41 24.68
C SER A 205 -3.20 24.48 23.48
N VAL A 206 -4.31 23.99 22.91
CA VAL A 206 -4.29 23.18 21.67
C VAL A 206 -3.75 24.02 20.52
N ALA A 207 -4.27 25.24 20.35
CA ALA A 207 -3.83 26.14 19.28
C ALA A 207 -2.34 26.47 19.37
N ALA A 208 -1.82 26.76 20.57
CA ALA A 208 -0.41 27.05 20.79
C ALA A 208 0.50 25.88 20.35
N ARG A 209 0.11 24.62 20.70
CA ARG A 209 0.86 23.43 20.30
C ARG A 209 0.81 23.20 18.79
N THR A 210 -0.36 23.38 18.16
CA THR A 210 -0.51 23.26 16.70
C THR A 210 0.33 24.31 15.98
N GLN A 211 0.38 25.56 16.47
CA GLN A 211 1.17 26.64 15.90
C GLN A 211 2.69 26.44 16.05
N ALA A 212 3.12 25.70 17.06
CA ALA A 212 4.54 25.37 17.27
C ALA A 212 5.06 24.31 16.30
N LEU A 213 4.20 23.61 15.57
CA LEU A 213 4.60 22.62 14.57
C LEU A 213 5.21 23.28 13.34
N THR A 214 6.25 22.65 12.82
CA THR A 214 6.88 23.00 11.55
C THR A 214 6.94 21.79 10.63
N THR A 215 7.30 22.00 9.38
CA THR A 215 7.55 20.91 8.41
C THR A 215 8.65 19.97 8.89
N ASP A 216 9.61 20.44 9.68
CA ASP A 216 10.71 19.64 10.24
C ASP A 216 10.30 18.87 11.51
N THR A 217 9.15 19.18 12.10
CA THR A 217 8.66 18.42 13.27
C THR A 217 8.34 16.98 12.85
N LEU A 218 8.74 16.00 13.67
CA LEU A 218 8.40 14.59 13.45
C LEU A 218 6.88 14.41 13.50
N ALA A 219 6.32 13.82 12.45
CA ALA A 219 4.92 13.44 12.39
C ALA A 219 4.71 12.01 12.88
N THR A 220 5.70 11.12 12.72
CA THR A 220 5.59 9.72 13.15
C THR A 220 6.93 9.01 13.12
N ILE A 221 7.01 7.92 13.89
CA ILE A 221 8.03 6.89 13.73
C ILE A 221 7.33 5.60 13.32
N VAL A 222 7.61 5.10 12.10
CA VAL A 222 7.01 3.86 11.59
C VAL A 222 8.02 2.73 11.66
N TYR A 223 7.70 1.69 12.44
CA TYR A 223 8.58 0.53 12.60
C TYR A 223 8.41 -0.47 11.47
N THR A 224 9.47 -0.68 10.70
CA THR A 224 9.52 -1.65 9.59
C THR A 224 10.22 -2.92 10.02
N SER A 225 9.68 -4.08 9.66
CA SER A 225 10.35 -5.36 9.85
C SER A 225 11.52 -5.46 8.86
N GLY A 226 12.70 -5.05 9.29
CA GLY A 226 13.93 -5.21 8.52
C GLY A 226 14.24 -6.69 8.24
N THR A 227 14.95 -6.95 7.14
CA THR A 227 15.39 -8.31 6.76
C THR A 227 16.41 -8.91 7.73
N THR A 228 16.95 -8.14 8.68
CA THR A 228 18.13 -8.47 9.49
C THR A 228 17.88 -8.59 11.00
N GLY A 229 16.64 -8.56 11.49
CA GLY A 229 16.39 -8.73 12.93
C GLY A 229 15.36 -7.78 13.53
N ARG A 230 15.76 -6.88 14.43
CA ARG A 230 14.84 -5.94 15.10
C ARG A 230 14.26 -4.92 14.13
N PRO A 231 12.98 -4.52 14.28
CA PRO A 231 12.38 -3.47 13.46
C PRO A 231 13.17 -2.15 13.58
N LYS A 232 13.31 -1.44 12.45
CA LYS A 232 13.90 -0.10 12.42
C LYS A 232 12.78 0.93 12.45
N GLY A 233 12.87 1.92 13.32
CA GLY A 233 11.96 3.07 13.37
C GLY A 233 12.31 4.09 12.30
N THR A 234 11.43 4.31 11.33
CA THR A 234 11.59 5.30 10.26
C THR A 234 11.03 6.64 10.70
N GLU A 235 11.85 7.66 10.86
CA GLU A 235 11.46 9.02 11.24
C GLU A 235 10.90 9.78 10.05
N ILE A 236 9.63 10.15 10.13
CA ILE A 236 8.91 10.87 9.08
C ILE A 236 8.41 12.20 9.64
N THR A 237 8.69 13.31 8.95
CA THR A 237 8.29 14.65 9.35
C THR A 237 6.93 15.05 8.77
N HIS A 238 6.34 16.14 9.28
CA HIS A 238 5.14 16.73 8.68
C HIS A 238 5.41 17.16 7.24
N GLY A 239 6.58 17.73 6.96
CA GLY A 239 7.00 18.15 5.61
C GLY A 239 7.03 16.99 4.63
N ASN A 240 7.56 15.83 5.04
CA ASN A 240 7.58 14.64 4.18
C ASN A 240 6.16 14.27 3.67
N PHE A 241 5.14 14.33 4.56
CA PHE A 241 3.75 14.07 4.18
C PHE A 241 3.14 15.18 3.33
N THR A 242 3.32 16.44 3.74
CA THR A 242 2.58 17.56 3.14
C THR A 242 3.14 17.94 1.78
N GLU A 243 4.46 17.88 1.57
CA GLU A 243 5.08 18.05 0.25
C GLU A 243 4.56 17.01 -0.73
N LEU A 244 4.59 15.74 -0.35
CA LEU A 244 4.12 14.68 -1.22
C LEU A 244 2.62 14.79 -1.50
N ALA A 245 1.80 15.07 -0.48
CA ALA A 245 0.34 15.15 -0.64
C ALA A 245 -0.08 16.31 -1.56
N LEU A 246 0.47 17.51 -1.37
CA LEU A 246 0.08 18.68 -2.15
C LEU A 246 0.58 18.61 -3.59
N ASN A 247 1.79 18.12 -3.80
CA ASN A 247 2.32 17.91 -5.16
C ASN A 247 1.55 16.78 -5.88
N SER A 248 1.16 15.72 -5.16
CA SER A 248 0.30 14.66 -5.71
C SER A 248 -1.10 15.15 -6.05
N HIS A 249 -1.69 16.09 -5.27
CA HIS A 249 -2.96 16.73 -5.64
C HIS A 249 -2.86 17.50 -6.97
N ALA A 250 -1.77 18.25 -7.16
CA ALA A 250 -1.54 18.97 -8.41
C ALA A 250 -1.25 18.03 -9.59
N TRP A 251 -0.59 16.91 -9.34
CA TRP A 251 -0.22 15.92 -10.35
C TRP A 251 -1.40 15.05 -10.80
N MET A 252 -2.27 14.64 -9.85
CA MET A 252 -3.40 13.74 -10.05
C MET A 252 -4.70 14.32 -9.47
N PRO A 253 -5.17 15.50 -9.93
CA PRO A 253 -6.34 16.15 -9.35
C PRO A 253 -7.61 15.29 -9.49
N GLU A 254 -7.66 14.39 -10.48
CA GLU A 254 -8.80 13.49 -10.73
C GLU A 254 -9.05 12.52 -9.56
N ILE A 255 -8.04 12.22 -8.76
CA ILE A 255 -8.14 11.23 -7.68
C ILE A 255 -8.78 11.84 -6.43
N ALA A 256 -8.16 12.86 -5.81
CA ALA A 256 -8.60 13.36 -4.51
C ALA A 256 -9.25 14.75 -4.56
N MET A 257 -9.11 15.51 -5.66
CA MET A 257 -9.65 16.85 -5.81
C MET A 257 -11.03 16.89 -6.47
N GLY A 258 -11.51 15.76 -6.97
CA GLY A 258 -12.87 15.64 -7.50
C GLY A 258 -13.93 15.74 -6.40
N GLN A 259 -15.05 16.44 -6.68
CA GLN A 259 -16.15 16.61 -5.71
C GLN A 259 -16.77 15.28 -5.27
N ASP A 260 -16.73 14.26 -6.11
CA ASP A 260 -17.25 12.93 -5.85
C ASP A 260 -16.17 11.94 -5.40
N SER A 261 -14.96 12.44 -5.06
CA SER A 261 -13.87 11.60 -4.59
C SER A 261 -14.27 10.88 -3.30
N ARG A 262 -14.17 9.54 -3.29
CA ARG A 262 -14.51 8.69 -2.14
C ARG A 262 -13.52 7.55 -2.04
N LEU A 263 -12.88 7.43 -0.89
CA LEU A 263 -11.95 6.35 -0.57
C LEU A 263 -12.46 5.53 0.60
N LEU A 264 -12.58 4.21 0.44
CA LEU A 264 -12.82 3.28 1.53
C LEU A 264 -11.48 2.64 1.92
N LEU A 265 -10.97 2.99 3.11
CA LEU A 265 -9.76 2.41 3.67
C LEU A 265 -10.05 1.11 4.41
N PHE A 266 -9.29 0.09 4.10
CA PHE A 266 -9.27 -1.21 4.78
C PHE A 266 -7.85 -1.75 4.98
N LEU A 267 -6.85 -1.14 4.30
CA LEU A 267 -5.45 -1.47 4.55
C LEU A 267 -5.02 -0.91 5.91
N PRO A 268 -4.12 -1.58 6.64
CA PRO A 268 -3.70 -1.14 7.96
C PRO A 268 -3.15 0.29 7.97
N LEU A 269 -3.72 1.17 8.80
CA LEU A 269 -3.23 2.54 9.00
C LEU A 269 -1.88 2.56 9.74
N ALA A 270 -1.48 1.47 10.37
CA ALA A 270 -0.12 1.28 10.85
C ALA A 270 0.92 1.23 9.71
N HIS A 271 0.50 0.95 8.48
CA HIS A 271 1.35 0.99 7.30
C HIS A 271 1.32 2.37 6.65
N VAL A 272 2.50 2.91 6.33
CA VAL A 272 2.68 4.27 5.79
C VAL A 272 1.84 4.54 4.54
N PHE A 273 1.64 3.56 3.65
CA PHE A 273 0.89 3.74 2.40
C PHE A 273 -0.58 4.12 2.65
N ALA A 274 -1.29 3.37 3.50
CA ALA A 274 -2.66 3.71 3.87
C ALA A 274 -2.72 5.05 4.61
N ARG A 275 -1.74 5.31 5.47
CA ARG A 275 -1.65 6.55 6.24
C ARG A 275 -1.37 7.77 5.37
N PHE A 276 -0.49 7.65 4.37
CA PHE A 276 -0.30 8.70 3.37
C PHE A 276 -1.62 9.01 2.64
N LEU A 277 -2.33 7.96 2.18
CA LEU A 277 -3.61 8.16 1.47
C LEU A 277 -4.72 8.71 2.36
N GLN A 278 -4.69 8.46 3.68
CA GLN A 278 -5.54 9.17 4.64
C GLN A 278 -5.27 10.67 4.60
N VAL A 279 -4.01 11.10 4.70
CA VAL A 279 -3.62 12.52 4.65
C VAL A 279 -3.98 13.11 3.28
N PHE A 280 -3.64 12.43 2.19
CA PHE A 280 -3.96 12.82 0.83
C PHE A 280 -5.47 13.02 0.61
N GLN A 281 -6.32 12.08 1.08
CA GLN A 281 -7.76 12.17 0.92
C GLN A 281 -8.39 13.30 1.75
N LEU A 282 -7.97 13.43 3.02
CA LEU A 282 -8.54 14.41 3.95
C LEU A 282 -8.08 15.84 3.66
N SER A 283 -6.91 16.05 3.08
CA SER A 283 -6.43 17.36 2.64
C SER A 283 -6.99 17.80 1.28
N GLY A 284 -7.53 16.84 0.50
CA GLY A 284 -8.22 17.09 -0.76
C GLY A 284 -9.69 17.48 -0.61
N GLU A 285 -10.53 17.06 -1.57
CA GLU A 285 -11.98 17.35 -1.59
C GLU A 285 -12.83 16.11 -1.25
N GLY A 286 -12.19 14.98 -1.06
CA GLY A 286 -12.86 13.68 -0.99
C GLY A 286 -13.44 13.32 0.38
N ILE A 287 -14.15 12.18 0.39
CA ILE A 287 -14.75 11.56 1.58
C ILE A 287 -13.96 10.30 1.90
N LEU A 288 -13.58 10.12 3.16
CA LEU A 288 -12.90 8.94 3.68
C LEU A 288 -13.88 8.06 4.46
N GLY A 289 -13.91 6.76 4.18
CA GLY A 289 -14.60 5.75 4.98
C GLY A 289 -13.63 4.67 5.43
N HIS A 290 -14.02 3.87 6.44
CA HIS A 290 -13.19 2.81 7.01
C HIS A 290 -13.94 1.48 7.05
N THR A 291 -13.22 0.38 6.77
CA THR A 291 -13.69 -1.00 6.95
C THR A 291 -12.72 -1.74 7.85
N PRO A 292 -13.03 -1.93 9.15
CA PRO A 292 -12.13 -2.60 10.09
C PRO A 292 -11.96 -4.10 9.83
N ASP A 293 -13.00 -4.75 9.30
CA ASP A 293 -13.01 -6.19 9.04
C ASP A 293 -13.07 -6.47 7.52
N ILE A 294 -12.03 -7.09 7.01
CA ILE A 294 -11.91 -7.45 5.58
C ILE A 294 -13.02 -8.41 5.12
N LYS A 295 -13.69 -9.14 6.05
CA LYS A 295 -14.84 -9.99 5.72
C LYS A 295 -16.02 -9.18 5.22
N ASN A 296 -16.15 -7.93 5.67
CA ASN A 296 -17.21 -7.01 5.27
C ASN A 296 -16.85 -6.17 4.03
N LEU A 297 -15.62 -6.27 3.52
CA LEU A 297 -15.09 -5.40 2.47
C LEU A 297 -16.01 -5.30 1.24
N LEU A 298 -16.45 -6.42 0.69
CA LEU A 298 -17.29 -6.40 -0.53
C LEU A 298 -18.66 -5.76 -0.27
N SER A 299 -19.29 -6.02 0.88
CA SER A 299 -20.56 -5.39 1.26
C SER A 299 -20.39 -3.90 1.53
N ASP A 300 -19.27 -3.50 2.10
CA ASP A 300 -18.95 -2.12 2.37
C ASP A 300 -18.61 -1.35 1.09
N LEU A 301 -17.85 -1.93 0.17
CA LEU A 301 -17.60 -1.37 -1.16
C LEU A 301 -18.92 -1.15 -1.93
N ALA A 302 -19.83 -2.14 -1.92
CA ALA A 302 -21.11 -2.05 -2.61
C ALA A 302 -22.00 -0.91 -2.09
N THR A 303 -21.95 -0.62 -0.78
CA THR A 303 -22.78 0.41 -0.13
C THR A 303 -22.10 1.78 -0.04
N PHE A 304 -20.77 1.83 0.15
CA PHE A 304 -19.99 3.06 0.19
C PHE A 304 -19.80 3.69 -1.19
N LYS A 305 -19.67 2.85 -2.24
CA LYS A 305 -19.46 3.25 -3.64
C LYS A 305 -18.23 4.16 -3.81
N PRO A 306 -17.03 3.65 -3.57
CA PRO A 306 -15.81 4.44 -3.73
C PRO A 306 -15.64 4.90 -5.18
N SER A 307 -15.02 6.07 -5.39
CA SER A 307 -14.65 6.58 -6.72
C SER A 307 -13.33 5.98 -7.23
N TYR A 308 -12.50 5.53 -6.32
CA TYR A 308 -11.30 4.75 -6.62
C TYR A 308 -11.03 3.74 -5.50
N LEU A 309 -10.34 2.67 -5.87
CA LEU A 309 -9.98 1.58 -4.95
C LEU A 309 -8.51 1.67 -4.59
N LEU A 310 -8.19 1.50 -3.31
CA LEU A 310 -6.83 1.27 -2.85
C LEU A 310 -6.68 -0.19 -2.48
N VAL A 311 -5.82 -0.92 -3.20
CA VAL A 311 -5.66 -2.36 -3.00
C VAL A 311 -4.21 -2.81 -3.11
N VAL A 312 -3.91 -3.95 -2.52
CA VAL A 312 -2.71 -4.72 -2.85
C VAL A 312 -3.04 -5.74 -3.94
N PRO A 313 -2.08 -6.18 -4.78
CA PRO A 313 -2.33 -7.11 -5.89
C PRO A 313 -3.12 -8.35 -5.52
N ARG A 314 -2.90 -8.90 -4.33
CA ARG A 314 -3.61 -10.09 -3.83
C ARG A 314 -5.14 -9.93 -3.77
N VAL A 315 -5.63 -8.72 -3.51
CA VAL A 315 -7.07 -8.44 -3.52
C VAL A 315 -7.63 -8.57 -4.93
N LEU A 316 -6.92 -8.06 -5.94
CA LEU A 316 -7.31 -8.16 -7.35
C LEU A 316 -7.28 -9.63 -7.84
N GLU A 317 -6.26 -10.39 -7.45
CA GLU A 317 -6.19 -11.82 -7.72
C GLU A 317 -7.39 -12.58 -7.14
N LYS A 318 -7.72 -12.32 -5.86
CA LYS A 318 -8.87 -12.95 -5.19
C LYS A 318 -10.19 -12.60 -5.89
N ILE A 319 -10.41 -11.36 -6.29
CA ILE A 319 -11.62 -10.94 -7.02
C ILE A 319 -11.71 -11.67 -8.36
N TYR A 320 -10.63 -11.69 -9.15
CA TYR A 320 -10.57 -12.39 -10.44
C TYR A 320 -10.84 -13.89 -10.27
N ASN A 321 -10.08 -14.55 -9.39
CA ASN A 321 -10.18 -15.99 -9.17
C ASN A 321 -11.55 -16.41 -8.64
N SER A 322 -12.14 -15.62 -7.72
CA SER A 322 -13.49 -15.84 -7.22
C SER A 322 -14.57 -15.69 -8.31
N ALA A 323 -14.38 -14.75 -9.23
CA ALA A 323 -15.28 -14.57 -10.36
C ALA A 323 -15.22 -15.73 -11.37
N ASP A 324 -13.99 -16.20 -11.75
CA ASP A 324 -13.80 -17.39 -12.61
C ASP A 324 -14.42 -18.64 -11.97
N ALA A 325 -14.19 -18.82 -10.68
CA ALA A 325 -14.66 -19.97 -9.94
C ALA A 325 -16.19 -19.97 -9.75
N LYS A 326 -16.80 -18.80 -9.46
CA LYS A 326 -18.28 -18.65 -9.38
C LYS A 326 -18.97 -18.86 -10.74
N ALA A 327 -18.28 -18.62 -11.84
CA ALA A 327 -18.79 -18.96 -13.17
C ALA A 327 -18.99 -20.48 -13.36
N GLY A 328 -18.33 -21.32 -12.53
CA GLY A 328 -18.53 -22.76 -12.47
C GLY A 328 -18.01 -23.48 -13.70
N ARG A 329 -18.60 -24.68 -14.00
CA ARG A 329 -18.28 -25.47 -15.21
C ARG A 329 -19.21 -25.14 -16.35
N GLY A 330 -18.72 -25.31 -17.59
CA GLY A 330 -19.54 -25.24 -18.81
C GLY A 330 -19.60 -23.87 -19.45
N GLY A 331 -20.78 -23.50 -19.99
CA GLY A 331 -20.94 -22.31 -20.79
C GLY A 331 -20.61 -20.99 -20.09
N LYS A 332 -20.97 -20.83 -18.83
CA LYS A 332 -20.71 -19.61 -18.05
C LYS A 332 -19.20 -19.37 -17.84
N GLN A 333 -18.43 -20.41 -17.55
CA GLN A 333 -16.98 -20.31 -17.40
C GLN A 333 -16.30 -19.97 -18.74
N LYS A 334 -16.75 -20.59 -19.83
CA LYS A 334 -16.25 -20.26 -21.17
C LYS A 334 -16.52 -18.79 -21.50
N ILE A 335 -17.73 -18.29 -21.16
CA ILE A 335 -18.08 -16.87 -21.34
C ILE A 335 -17.20 -15.96 -20.49
N PHE A 336 -16.96 -16.29 -19.21
CA PHE A 336 -16.08 -15.51 -18.34
C PHE A 336 -14.66 -15.45 -18.91
N ARG A 337 -14.08 -16.60 -19.26
CA ARG A 337 -12.71 -16.67 -19.80
C ARG A 337 -12.57 -15.97 -21.16
N TRP A 338 -13.57 -16.11 -22.01
CA TRP A 338 -13.65 -15.33 -23.25
C TRP A 338 -13.68 -13.83 -22.95
N ALA A 339 -14.54 -13.38 -22.05
CA ALA A 339 -14.62 -11.98 -21.67
C ALA A 339 -13.28 -11.48 -21.04
N ALA A 340 -12.63 -12.29 -20.21
CA ALA A 340 -11.34 -11.96 -19.63
C ALA A 340 -10.24 -11.77 -20.71
N ASN A 341 -10.21 -12.62 -21.73
CA ASN A 341 -9.28 -12.47 -22.85
C ASN A 341 -9.61 -11.22 -23.67
N VAL A 342 -10.89 -10.97 -23.96
CA VAL A 342 -11.33 -9.74 -24.65
C VAL A 342 -10.91 -8.48 -23.90
N ALA A 343 -10.99 -8.47 -22.56
CA ALA A 343 -10.53 -7.35 -21.75
C ALA A 343 -9.03 -7.11 -21.91
N VAL A 344 -8.22 -8.17 -21.83
CA VAL A 344 -6.76 -8.09 -21.99
C VAL A 344 -6.40 -7.58 -23.41
N GLU A 345 -6.97 -8.20 -24.46
CA GLU A 345 -6.74 -7.81 -25.85
C GLU A 345 -7.19 -6.35 -26.11
N TYR A 346 -8.32 -5.94 -25.52
CA TYR A 346 -8.83 -4.58 -25.65
C TYR A 346 -7.90 -3.56 -25.02
N SER A 347 -7.44 -3.84 -23.80
CA SER A 347 -6.48 -2.98 -23.09
C SER A 347 -5.15 -2.88 -23.84
N GLN A 348 -4.60 -4.00 -24.31
CA GLN A 348 -3.37 -4.00 -25.12
C GLN A 348 -3.53 -3.21 -26.41
N ALA A 349 -4.68 -3.34 -27.07
CA ALA A 349 -4.95 -2.59 -28.29
C ALA A 349 -5.09 -1.07 -28.05
N LEU A 350 -5.46 -0.63 -26.84
CA LEU A 350 -5.48 0.80 -26.49
C LEU A 350 -4.07 1.41 -26.43
N GLU A 351 -3.04 0.60 -26.20
CA GLU A 351 -1.63 1.04 -26.18
C GLU A 351 -1.01 1.13 -27.59
N THR A 352 -1.73 0.68 -28.64
CA THR A 352 -1.26 0.74 -30.02
C THR A 352 -1.82 1.98 -30.73
N PRO A 353 -1.07 2.57 -31.69
CA PRO A 353 -1.56 3.73 -32.46
C PRO A 353 -2.88 3.45 -33.20
N GLU A 354 -3.09 2.22 -33.66
CA GLU A 354 -4.28 1.81 -34.43
C GLU A 354 -5.52 1.65 -33.51
N GLY A 355 -5.30 1.40 -32.22
CA GLY A 355 -6.34 1.14 -31.24
C GLY A 355 -7.15 -0.14 -31.51
N PRO A 356 -8.18 -0.42 -30.73
CA PRO A 356 -8.97 -1.64 -30.85
C PRO A 356 -9.80 -1.68 -32.14
N SER A 357 -9.72 -2.82 -32.85
CA SER A 357 -10.47 -3.08 -34.08
C SER A 357 -11.99 -3.01 -33.85
N ARG A 358 -12.77 -2.80 -34.94
CA ARG A 358 -14.25 -2.79 -34.85
C ARG A 358 -14.81 -4.09 -34.27
N ARG A 359 -14.24 -5.24 -34.62
CA ARG A 359 -14.62 -6.55 -34.09
C ARG A 359 -14.38 -6.62 -32.59
N LEU A 360 -13.21 -6.18 -32.13
CA LEU A 360 -12.83 -6.18 -30.72
C LEU A 360 -13.72 -5.24 -29.89
N LYS A 361 -14.07 -4.06 -30.43
CA LYS A 361 -15.05 -3.15 -29.81
C LYS A 361 -16.43 -3.79 -29.64
N MET A 362 -16.91 -4.54 -30.62
CA MET A 362 -18.19 -5.28 -30.53
C MET A 362 -18.11 -6.41 -29.48
N GLN A 363 -17.02 -7.18 -29.46
CA GLN A 363 -16.82 -8.23 -28.46
C GLN A 363 -16.72 -7.65 -27.04
N HIS A 364 -16.01 -6.52 -26.89
CA HIS A 364 -15.92 -5.80 -25.63
C HIS A 364 -17.29 -5.31 -25.11
N ALA A 365 -18.13 -4.72 -25.98
CA ALA A 365 -19.48 -4.30 -25.61
C ALA A 365 -20.37 -5.49 -25.17
N ALA A 366 -20.25 -6.64 -25.84
CA ALA A 366 -20.94 -7.86 -25.42
C ALA A 366 -20.42 -8.39 -24.07
N ALA A 367 -19.10 -8.40 -23.87
CA ALA A 367 -18.48 -8.80 -22.61
C ALA A 367 -18.86 -7.86 -21.45
N THR A 368 -18.95 -6.55 -21.70
CA THR A 368 -19.43 -5.55 -20.72
C THR A 368 -20.81 -5.91 -20.22
N ARG A 369 -21.74 -6.21 -21.12
CA ARG A 369 -23.12 -6.54 -20.75
C ARG A 369 -23.24 -7.88 -20.01
N LEU A 370 -22.44 -8.87 -20.37
CA LEU A 370 -22.54 -10.25 -19.85
C LEU A 370 -21.76 -10.44 -18.55
N VAL A 371 -20.59 -9.79 -18.42
CA VAL A 371 -19.60 -10.07 -17.37
C VAL A 371 -19.14 -8.82 -16.64
N TYR A 372 -18.62 -7.79 -17.34
CA TYR A 372 -17.90 -6.69 -16.66
C TYR A 372 -18.80 -5.89 -15.73
N SER A 373 -20.04 -5.57 -16.13
CA SER A 373 -21.01 -4.84 -15.28
C SER A 373 -21.22 -5.51 -13.92
N LYS A 374 -21.14 -6.85 -13.85
CA LYS A 374 -21.28 -7.60 -12.60
C LYS A 374 -20.05 -7.48 -11.72
N ILE A 375 -18.85 -7.48 -12.32
CA ILE A 375 -17.60 -7.30 -11.59
C ILE A 375 -17.51 -5.88 -11.04
N LEU A 376 -17.85 -4.88 -11.86
CA LEU A 376 -17.88 -3.48 -11.45
C LEU A 376 -18.85 -3.24 -10.27
N GLN A 377 -20.01 -3.90 -10.29
CA GLN A 377 -20.98 -3.82 -9.17
C GLN A 377 -20.44 -4.41 -7.86
N LEU A 378 -19.58 -5.45 -7.90
CA LEU A 378 -18.96 -6.02 -6.71
C LEU A 378 -18.06 -5.02 -5.98
N VAL A 379 -17.49 -4.06 -6.70
CA VAL A 379 -16.62 -3.02 -6.15
C VAL A 379 -17.35 -1.66 -5.99
N GLY A 380 -18.69 -1.68 -5.97
CA GLY A 380 -19.53 -0.50 -5.70
C GLY A 380 -20.07 0.21 -6.94
N GLY A 381 -19.64 -0.15 -8.14
CA GLY A 381 -20.18 0.35 -9.41
C GLY A 381 -19.86 1.82 -9.73
N ASN A 382 -19.04 2.49 -8.92
CA ASN A 382 -18.71 3.92 -9.05
C ASN A 382 -17.18 4.17 -9.15
N ALA A 383 -16.38 3.12 -9.02
CA ALA A 383 -14.93 3.26 -9.11
C ALA A 383 -14.49 3.55 -10.56
N HIS A 384 -13.59 4.52 -10.72
CA HIS A 384 -13.00 4.92 -11.99
C HIS A 384 -11.57 4.43 -12.14
N TYR A 385 -10.87 4.19 -11.02
CA TYR A 385 -9.47 3.79 -10.98
C TYR A 385 -9.23 2.78 -9.86
N ILE A 386 -8.17 2.01 -10.03
CA ILE A 386 -7.58 1.17 -8.98
C ILE A 386 -6.17 1.67 -8.74
N ILE A 387 -5.85 2.08 -7.50
CA ILE A 387 -4.47 2.32 -7.08
C ILE A 387 -3.96 1.02 -6.46
N SER A 388 -2.89 0.47 -7.02
CA SER A 388 -2.30 -0.78 -6.56
C SER A 388 -0.83 -0.59 -6.20
N GLY A 389 -0.42 -1.08 -5.04
CA GLY A 389 0.96 -0.97 -4.58
C GLY A 389 1.32 -1.99 -3.51
N GLY A 390 2.56 -1.91 -3.02
CA GLY A 390 3.06 -2.75 -1.95
C GLY A 390 3.56 -4.13 -2.38
N ALA A 391 3.23 -4.62 -3.57
CA ALA A 391 3.75 -5.84 -4.20
C ALA A 391 3.61 -5.72 -5.72
N PRO A 392 4.37 -6.51 -6.52
CA PRO A 392 4.24 -6.53 -7.97
C PRO A 392 2.85 -7.00 -8.42
N LEU A 393 2.33 -6.37 -9.46
CA LEU A 393 1.09 -6.77 -10.12
C LEU A 393 1.39 -7.43 -11.46
N SER A 394 0.76 -8.58 -11.75
CA SER A 394 0.94 -9.20 -13.08
C SER A 394 0.34 -8.32 -14.18
N GLN A 395 1.08 -8.11 -15.27
CA GLN A 395 0.64 -7.30 -16.42
C GLN A 395 -0.71 -7.79 -16.97
N ARG A 396 -0.90 -9.13 -17.04
CA ARG A 396 -2.17 -9.71 -17.48
C ARG A 396 -3.34 -9.24 -16.62
N LEU A 397 -3.16 -9.15 -15.31
CA LEU A 397 -4.22 -8.73 -14.40
C LEU A 397 -4.46 -7.22 -14.50
N ALA A 398 -3.40 -6.42 -14.66
CA ALA A 398 -3.50 -5.00 -14.94
C ALA A 398 -4.29 -4.74 -16.25
N HIS A 399 -3.94 -5.42 -17.35
CA HIS A 399 -4.68 -5.33 -18.61
C HIS A 399 -6.14 -5.79 -18.46
N PHE A 400 -6.39 -6.86 -17.70
CA PHE A 400 -7.76 -7.33 -17.46
C PHE A 400 -8.63 -6.24 -16.80
N TYR A 401 -8.18 -5.66 -15.69
CA TYR A 401 -8.94 -4.62 -14.99
C TYR A 401 -9.05 -3.33 -15.82
N THR A 402 -7.98 -2.92 -16.47
CA THR A 402 -8.00 -1.77 -17.39
C THR A 402 -8.99 -2.02 -18.53
N GLY A 403 -8.97 -3.20 -19.14
CA GLY A 403 -9.86 -3.55 -20.24
C GLY A 403 -11.32 -3.69 -19.86
N LEU A 404 -11.65 -3.95 -18.59
CA LEU A 404 -13.05 -3.94 -18.13
C LEU A 404 -13.55 -2.54 -17.71
N GLY A 405 -12.70 -1.51 -17.82
CA GLY A 405 -13.06 -0.12 -17.51
C GLY A 405 -12.61 0.38 -16.15
N LEU A 406 -11.69 -0.32 -15.47
CA LEU A 406 -11.03 0.09 -14.22
C LEU A 406 -9.51 0.14 -14.42
N PRO A 407 -8.96 1.24 -14.99
CA PRO A 407 -7.52 1.40 -15.13
C PRO A 407 -6.79 1.21 -13.81
N VAL A 408 -5.71 0.41 -13.84
CA VAL A 408 -4.88 0.15 -12.68
C VAL A 408 -3.69 1.09 -12.67
N LEU A 409 -3.65 1.94 -11.68
CA LEU A 409 -2.55 2.86 -11.41
C LEU A 409 -1.59 2.17 -10.44
N GLU A 410 -0.64 1.42 -10.99
CA GLU A 410 0.38 0.75 -10.20
C GLU A 410 1.39 1.77 -9.70
N GLY A 411 1.72 1.69 -8.39
CA GLY A 411 2.68 2.57 -7.76
C GLY A 411 3.70 1.81 -6.92
N TYR A 412 4.83 2.44 -6.73
CA TYR A 412 5.95 1.93 -5.95
C TYR A 412 6.39 2.96 -4.93
N GLY A 413 6.80 2.47 -3.76
CA GLY A 413 7.36 3.26 -2.69
C GLY A 413 7.69 2.45 -1.46
N LEU A 414 8.26 3.11 -0.49
CA LEU A 414 8.83 2.56 0.73
C LEU A 414 8.30 3.34 1.93
N THR A 415 8.49 2.81 3.13
CA THR A 415 8.22 3.59 4.35
C THR A 415 9.12 4.81 4.41
N GLU A 416 10.34 4.66 3.96
CA GLU A 416 11.37 5.68 3.88
C GLU A 416 11.09 6.80 2.86
N THR A 417 10.04 6.62 2.01
CA THR A 417 9.57 7.65 1.06
C THR A 417 8.14 8.12 1.36
N VAL A 418 7.62 7.83 2.56
CA VAL A 418 6.24 8.16 3.01
C VAL A 418 5.16 7.44 2.19
N GLY A 419 5.52 6.39 1.48
CA GLY A 419 4.65 5.67 0.56
C GLY A 419 5.08 5.87 -0.89
N PRO A 420 4.21 6.32 -1.82
CA PRO A 420 4.52 6.29 -3.23
C PRO A 420 5.62 7.29 -3.61
N LEU A 421 6.68 6.77 -4.23
CA LEU A 421 7.67 7.61 -4.90
C LEU A 421 7.39 7.73 -6.41
N SER A 422 6.70 6.73 -6.98
CA SER A 422 6.26 6.74 -8.37
C SER A 422 4.89 6.08 -8.47
N VAL A 423 4.09 6.51 -9.44
CA VAL A 423 2.76 5.95 -9.69
C VAL A 423 2.31 6.23 -11.12
N ASN A 424 1.71 5.23 -11.77
CA ASN A 424 0.94 5.46 -12.97
C ASN A 424 -0.26 6.36 -12.67
N THR A 425 -0.54 7.33 -13.52
CA THR A 425 -1.64 8.29 -13.34
C THR A 425 -2.73 8.06 -14.39
N PRO A 426 -3.92 8.66 -14.24
CA PRO A 426 -4.95 8.60 -15.28
C PRO A 426 -4.49 9.07 -16.66
N ARG A 427 -3.52 9.98 -16.70
CA ARG A 427 -2.98 10.59 -17.93
C ARG A 427 -1.66 9.97 -18.39
N LEU A 428 -0.86 9.47 -17.46
CA LEU A 428 0.47 8.90 -17.71
C LEU A 428 0.51 7.49 -17.14
N SER A 429 0.15 6.50 -17.95
CA SER A 429 0.10 5.10 -17.52
C SER A 429 0.76 4.20 -18.56
N LYS A 430 1.64 3.31 -18.08
CA LYS A 430 2.34 2.30 -18.88
C LYS A 430 2.34 0.99 -18.11
N ILE A 431 1.51 0.05 -18.52
CA ILE A 431 1.37 -1.25 -17.85
C ILE A 431 2.70 -2.00 -17.84
N GLY A 432 3.07 -2.56 -16.69
CA GLY A 432 4.37 -3.21 -16.46
C GLY A 432 5.46 -2.26 -15.99
N THR A 433 5.09 -1.00 -15.68
CA THR A 433 5.92 -0.04 -14.95
C THR A 433 5.15 0.43 -13.72
N VAL A 434 5.85 1.03 -12.78
CA VAL A 434 5.25 1.67 -11.59
C VAL A 434 5.05 3.18 -11.76
N GLY A 435 5.02 3.63 -13.02
CA GLY A 435 4.81 5.04 -13.37
C GLY A 435 6.05 5.92 -13.25
N PRO A 436 5.92 7.20 -13.61
CA PRO A 436 6.97 8.20 -13.40
C PRO A 436 7.07 8.58 -11.92
N ALA A 437 8.21 9.16 -11.53
CA ALA A 437 8.39 9.71 -10.19
C ALA A 437 7.33 10.77 -9.89
N LEU A 438 6.80 10.73 -8.67
CA LEU A 438 5.87 11.77 -8.18
C LEU A 438 6.61 13.08 -7.92
N PRO A 439 6.02 14.21 -8.30
CA PRO A 439 6.55 15.52 -7.90
C PRO A 439 6.63 15.68 -6.38
N PRO A 440 7.69 16.26 -5.84
CA PRO A 440 8.89 16.74 -6.51
C PRO A 440 10.11 15.80 -6.32
N LEU A 441 9.92 14.50 -6.53
CA LEU A 441 10.94 13.48 -6.31
C LEU A 441 11.85 13.28 -7.53
N SER A 442 13.06 12.82 -7.26
CA SER A 442 14.04 12.41 -8.26
C SER A 442 14.37 10.94 -8.10
N VAL A 443 14.57 10.26 -9.22
CA VAL A 443 14.97 8.86 -9.28
C VAL A 443 16.23 8.75 -10.12
N ARG A 444 17.21 7.96 -9.65
CA ARG A 444 18.45 7.62 -10.36
C ARG A 444 18.62 6.10 -10.35
N ILE A 445 19.18 5.54 -11.39
CA ILE A 445 19.61 4.14 -11.43
C ILE A 445 21.14 4.11 -11.24
N SER A 446 21.61 3.38 -10.23
CA SER A 446 23.05 3.20 -10.01
C SER A 446 23.68 2.30 -11.08
N GLU A 447 25.02 2.22 -11.11
CA GLU A 447 25.75 1.31 -12.01
C GLU A 447 25.37 -0.17 -11.77
N GLU A 448 25.01 -0.53 -10.52
CA GLU A 448 24.56 -1.87 -10.16
C GLU A 448 23.07 -2.10 -10.45
N GLY A 449 22.36 -1.11 -10.97
CA GLY A 449 20.93 -1.18 -11.26
C GLY A 449 20.03 -0.90 -10.06
N GLU A 450 20.56 -0.37 -8.95
CA GLU A 450 19.76 0.00 -7.79
C GLU A 450 19.01 1.31 -8.02
N ILE A 451 17.74 1.35 -7.59
CA ILE A 451 16.93 2.57 -7.63
C ILE A 451 17.32 3.45 -6.45
N LEU A 452 17.85 4.62 -6.76
CA LEU A 452 18.20 5.67 -5.81
C LEU A 452 17.17 6.79 -5.85
N ILE A 453 16.87 7.39 -4.69
CA ILE A 453 15.76 8.33 -4.53
C ILE A 453 16.24 9.60 -3.82
N LYS A 454 15.80 10.76 -4.29
CA LYS A 454 16.07 12.05 -3.65
C LYS A 454 14.85 12.95 -3.70
N GLY A 455 14.59 13.67 -2.61
CA GLY A 455 13.51 14.66 -2.55
C GLY A 455 12.87 14.77 -1.18
N PRO A 456 11.90 15.66 -1.01
CA PRO A 456 11.38 16.05 0.31
C PRO A 456 10.53 14.97 0.99
N SER A 457 10.06 13.93 0.31
CA SER A 457 9.36 12.81 0.95
C SER A 457 10.31 11.73 1.47
N VAL A 458 11.63 11.83 1.19
CA VAL A 458 12.62 10.91 1.77
C VAL A 458 12.71 11.19 3.26
N PHE A 459 12.64 10.14 4.05
CA PHE A 459 12.65 10.18 5.52
C PHE A 459 13.87 10.88 6.12
N ARG A 460 13.74 11.31 7.37
CA ARG A 460 14.83 11.98 8.08
C ARG A 460 15.99 11.05 8.42
N GLY A 461 15.68 9.79 8.76
CA GLY A 461 16.64 8.77 9.16
C GLY A 461 15.99 7.66 9.98
N TYR A 462 16.79 6.69 10.42
CA TYR A 462 16.34 5.65 11.33
C TYR A 462 16.50 6.08 12.79
N HIS A 463 15.41 6.04 13.54
CA HIS A 463 15.33 6.43 14.94
C HIS A 463 16.37 5.68 15.78
N ASN A 464 17.13 6.42 16.60
CA ASN A 464 18.22 5.89 17.43
C ASN A 464 19.24 5.01 16.69
N ASN A 465 19.38 5.16 15.36
CA ASN A 465 20.28 4.32 14.57
C ASN A 465 21.01 5.14 13.48
N PRO A 466 21.99 5.99 13.90
CA PRO A 466 22.73 6.83 12.97
C PRO A 466 23.58 6.03 11.98
N GLU A 467 24.10 4.85 12.37
CA GLU A 467 24.89 3.99 11.50
C GLU A 467 24.03 3.47 10.33
N ALA A 468 22.85 2.90 10.63
CA ALA A 468 21.94 2.45 9.59
C ALA A 468 21.44 3.62 8.72
N THR A 469 21.32 4.81 9.29
CA THR A 469 20.97 6.01 8.53
C THR A 469 22.09 6.37 7.54
N ALA A 470 23.32 6.41 7.99
CA ALA A 470 24.47 6.70 7.13
C ALA A 470 24.63 5.66 6.00
N GLU A 471 24.43 4.37 6.31
CA GLU A 471 24.46 3.29 5.32
C GLU A 471 23.35 3.39 4.26
N ALA A 472 22.21 4.00 4.61
CA ALA A 472 21.05 4.12 3.73
C ALA A 472 21.21 5.20 2.65
N PHE A 473 22.19 6.07 2.76
CA PHE A 473 22.43 7.14 1.79
C PHE A 473 23.75 6.98 1.07
N THR A 474 23.83 7.52 -0.14
CA THR A 474 25.07 7.72 -0.88
C THR A 474 25.79 8.98 -0.36
N GLU A 475 27.07 9.17 -0.70
CA GLU A 475 27.84 10.36 -0.31
C GLU A 475 27.23 11.67 -0.84
N ASP A 476 26.56 11.65 -1.99
CA ASP A 476 25.87 12.78 -2.62
C ASP A 476 24.39 12.90 -2.19
N GLY A 477 23.96 12.13 -1.17
CA GLY A 477 22.68 12.28 -0.47
C GLY A 477 21.46 11.63 -1.15
N TRP A 478 21.67 10.59 -1.97
CA TRP A 478 20.58 9.76 -2.50
C TRP A 478 20.28 8.60 -1.54
N PHE A 479 19.02 8.39 -1.30
CA PHE A 479 18.55 7.23 -0.53
C PHE A 479 18.62 5.96 -1.37
N LYS A 480 19.25 4.91 -0.83
CA LYS A 480 19.39 3.58 -1.42
C LYS A 480 18.17 2.73 -1.10
N SER A 481 17.33 2.42 -2.10
CA SER A 481 16.08 1.68 -1.89
C SER A 481 16.28 0.19 -1.57
N GLY A 482 17.40 -0.38 -2.00
CA GLY A 482 17.65 -1.82 -2.00
C GLY A 482 16.87 -2.57 -3.09
N ASP A 483 16.13 -1.87 -3.93
CA ASP A 483 15.36 -2.43 -5.05
C ASP A 483 16.09 -2.16 -6.38
N LEU A 484 16.09 -3.15 -7.26
CA LEU A 484 16.69 -3.06 -8.59
C LEU A 484 15.63 -2.66 -9.61
N GLY A 485 16.03 -1.87 -10.61
CA GLY A 485 15.10 -1.42 -11.62
C GLY A 485 15.77 -0.73 -12.80
N SER A 486 14.95 -0.18 -13.65
CA SER A 486 15.35 0.63 -14.79
C SER A 486 14.43 1.83 -14.94
N LEU A 487 14.93 2.84 -15.64
CA LEU A 487 14.22 4.08 -15.94
C LEU A 487 14.20 4.22 -17.47
N ASP A 488 13.02 4.40 -18.06
CA ASP A 488 12.95 4.65 -19.48
C ASP A 488 13.07 6.15 -19.81
N ARG A 489 13.16 6.49 -21.10
CA ARG A 489 13.33 7.87 -21.58
C ARG A 489 12.18 8.81 -21.19
N ASP A 490 11.00 8.26 -20.95
CA ASP A 490 9.81 9.02 -20.56
C ASP A 490 9.69 9.14 -19.03
N GLY A 491 10.69 8.67 -18.27
CA GLY A 491 10.73 8.74 -16.82
C GLY A 491 9.94 7.63 -16.09
N TYR A 492 9.48 6.59 -16.80
CA TYR A 492 8.77 5.49 -16.16
C TYR A 492 9.74 4.53 -15.47
N VAL A 493 9.49 4.27 -14.21
CA VAL A 493 10.26 3.34 -13.38
C VAL A 493 9.73 1.92 -13.56
N ARG A 494 10.63 0.96 -13.76
CA ARG A 494 10.35 -0.48 -13.78
C ARG A 494 11.14 -1.17 -12.68
N ILE A 495 10.46 -1.93 -11.83
CA ILE A 495 11.11 -2.76 -10.79
C ILE A 495 11.47 -4.10 -11.41
N THR A 496 12.71 -4.55 -11.22
CA THR A 496 13.19 -5.84 -11.72
C THR A 496 13.46 -6.85 -10.60
N GLY A 497 13.60 -6.37 -9.36
CA GLY A 497 13.79 -7.24 -8.21
C GLY A 497 14.27 -6.49 -6.98
N ARG A 498 14.70 -7.25 -5.99
CA ARG A 498 15.32 -6.73 -4.78
C ARG A 498 16.76 -7.22 -4.70
N ALA A 499 17.71 -6.33 -4.49
CA ALA A 499 19.15 -6.67 -4.52
C ALA A 499 19.50 -7.82 -3.56
N LYS A 500 18.94 -7.81 -2.35
CA LYS A 500 19.16 -8.84 -1.32
C LYS A 500 18.44 -10.17 -1.57
N ASP A 501 17.48 -10.21 -2.51
CA ASP A 501 16.69 -11.40 -2.83
C ASP A 501 17.20 -12.11 -4.08
N ILE A 502 18.15 -11.54 -4.80
CA ILE A 502 18.78 -12.17 -5.99
C ILE A 502 19.39 -13.51 -5.57
N ILE A 503 18.98 -14.57 -6.26
CA ILE A 503 19.51 -15.92 -6.09
C ILE A 503 20.73 -16.07 -7.00
N VAL A 504 21.87 -16.44 -6.42
CA VAL A 504 23.07 -16.81 -7.19
C VAL A 504 23.18 -18.33 -7.21
N THR A 505 22.88 -18.94 -8.35
CA THR A 505 22.96 -20.41 -8.47
C THR A 505 24.41 -20.89 -8.35
N ALA A 506 24.63 -22.19 -8.08
CA ALA A 506 25.97 -22.79 -8.06
C ALA A 506 26.75 -22.60 -9.37
N GLY A 507 26.06 -22.38 -10.48
CA GLY A 507 26.66 -22.04 -11.78
C GLY A 507 26.96 -20.54 -11.96
N GLY A 508 26.80 -19.70 -10.92
CA GLY A 508 27.08 -18.26 -10.96
C GLY A 508 26.01 -17.42 -11.70
N LYS A 509 24.85 -18.00 -12.00
CA LYS A 509 23.75 -17.27 -12.66
C LYS A 509 22.92 -16.51 -11.62
N ASN A 510 22.77 -15.20 -11.83
CA ASN A 510 21.87 -14.36 -11.06
C ASN A 510 20.43 -14.56 -11.54
N VAL A 511 19.51 -14.82 -10.60
CA VAL A 511 18.09 -15.04 -10.87
C VAL A 511 17.28 -14.14 -9.93
N ALA A 512 16.45 -13.29 -10.51
CA ALA A 512 15.47 -12.49 -9.76
C ALA A 512 14.23 -13.38 -9.45
N PRO A 513 13.95 -13.72 -8.18
CA PRO A 513 12.84 -14.61 -7.86
C PRO A 513 11.48 -14.09 -8.34
N ALA A 514 11.28 -12.78 -8.29
CA ALA A 514 10.04 -12.11 -8.65
C ALA A 514 9.59 -12.46 -10.09
N SER A 515 10.52 -12.56 -11.03
CA SER A 515 10.21 -12.89 -12.45
C SER A 515 9.55 -14.27 -12.61
N LEU A 516 9.75 -15.17 -11.66
CA LEU A 516 9.16 -16.52 -11.64
C LEU A 516 7.97 -16.61 -10.67
N GLU A 517 8.03 -15.91 -9.53
CA GLU A 517 6.98 -15.93 -8.52
C GLU A 517 5.71 -15.22 -8.98
N ASP A 518 5.85 -14.06 -9.65
CA ASP A 518 4.70 -13.23 -10.03
C ASP A 518 3.75 -13.91 -11.03
N PRO A 519 4.22 -14.61 -12.09
CA PRO A 519 3.35 -15.39 -12.95
C PRO A 519 2.63 -16.53 -12.21
N LEU A 520 3.26 -17.12 -11.17
CA LEU A 520 2.70 -18.22 -10.40
C LEU A 520 1.62 -17.76 -9.42
N ARG A 521 1.78 -16.59 -8.80
CA ARG A 521 0.79 -16.01 -7.85
C ARG A 521 -0.59 -15.82 -8.46
N GLY A 522 -0.68 -15.62 -9.76
CA GLY A 522 -1.96 -15.53 -10.48
C GLY A 522 -2.71 -16.86 -10.64
N HIS A 523 -2.14 -18.02 -10.24
CA HIS A 523 -2.81 -19.31 -10.37
C HIS A 523 -3.80 -19.57 -9.23
N PRO A 524 -5.07 -19.99 -9.50
CA PRO A 524 -6.12 -20.12 -8.48
C PRO A 524 -5.77 -21.00 -7.28
N LEU A 525 -4.98 -22.05 -7.48
CA LEU A 525 -4.58 -22.97 -6.41
C LEU A 525 -3.48 -22.41 -5.51
N ILE A 526 -2.72 -21.40 -5.96
CA ILE A 526 -1.55 -20.90 -5.25
C ILE A 526 -1.95 -19.81 -4.26
N SER A 527 -1.70 -20.03 -2.98
CA SER A 527 -1.78 -18.98 -1.95
C SER A 527 -0.51 -18.16 -1.95
N GLN A 528 0.63 -18.83 -1.75
CA GLN A 528 1.94 -18.20 -1.74
C GLN A 528 2.94 -19.07 -2.53
N VAL A 529 3.98 -18.40 -3.02
CA VAL A 529 5.10 -19.08 -3.69
C VAL A 529 6.39 -18.39 -3.32
N ILE A 530 7.43 -19.15 -3.11
CA ILE A 530 8.79 -18.68 -2.90
C ILE A 530 9.75 -19.51 -3.76
N VAL A 531 10.53 -18.82 -4.58
CA VAL A 531 11.56 -19.42 -5.41
C VAL A 531 12.84 -19.53 -4.60
N VAL A 532 13.49 -20.69 -4.67
CA VAL A 532 14.70 -21.06 -3.92
C VAL A 532 15.75 -21.61 -4.87
N GLY A 533 17.03 -21.51 -4.51
CA GLY A 533 18.11 -22.03 -5.36
C GLY A 533 19.46 -21.35 -5.14
N ASP A 534 19.60 -20.53 -4.08
CA ASP A 534 20.88 -19.88 -3.78
C ASP A 534 21.96 -20.92 -3.50
N LYS A 535 23.09 -20.81 -4.23
CA LYS A 535 24.18 -21.79 -4.22
C LYS A 535 23.78 -23.22 -4.57
N ARG A 536 22.61 -23.41 -5.20
CA ARG A 536 22.09 -24.74 -5.60
C ARG A 536 22.25 -24.94 -7.11
N PRO A 537 22.26 -26.21 -7.57
CA PRO A 537 22.49 -26.52 -8.99
C PRO A 537 21.37 -26.10 -9.94
N PHE A 538 20.18 -25.85 -9.43
CA PHE A 538 19.01 -25.40 -10.20
C PHE A 538 18.02 -24.65 -9.31
N ILE A 539 17.08 -23.96 -9.94
CA ILE A 539 16.01 -23.22 -9.28
C ILE A 539 14.83 -24.15 -8.98
N SER A 540 14.26 -24.02 -7.77
CA SER A 540 13.07 -24.72 -7.31
C SER A 540 12.07 -23.74 -6.71
N ALA A 541 10.83 -24.19 -6.46
CA ALA A 541 9.83 -23.39 -5.78
C ALA A 541 9.12 -24.16 -4.66
N LEU A 542 8.89 -23.50 -3.54
CA LEU A 542 7.94 -23.90 -2.50
C LEU A 542 6.61 -23.21 -2.77
N ILE A 543 5.53 -23.97 -2.75
CA ILE A 543 4.17 -23.51 -3.07
C ILE A 543 3.25 -23.84 -1.91
N THR A 544 2.40 -22.90 -1.48
CA THR A 544 1.28 -23.18 -0.57
C THR A 544 -0.04 -23.11 -1.33
N LEU A 545 -1.03 -23.89 -0.91
CA LEU A 545 -2.35 -23.92 -1.55
C LEU A 545 -3.33 -23.00 -0.81
N ASP A 546 -4.19 -22.32 -1.58
CA ASP A 546 -5.30 -21.50 -1.04
C ASP A 546 -6.45 -22.45 -0.64
N PRO A 547 -6.81 -22.55 0.66
CA PRO A 547 -7.81 -23.51 1.14
C PRO A 547 -9.20 -23.32 0.53
N GLU A 548 -9.63 -22.05 0.35
CA GLU A 548 -10.96 -21.74 -0.18
C GLU A 548 -11.02 -22.04 -1.69
N MET A 549 -9.98 -21.64 -2.40
CA MET A 549 -9.89 -21.84 -3.84
C MET A 549 -9.66 -23.31 -4.19
N LEU A 550 -8.96 -24.08 -3.35
CA LEU A 550 -8.77 -25.50 -3.55
C LEU A 550 -10.11 -26.23 -3.62
N GLN A 551 -11.00 -26.04 -2.64
CA GLN A 551 -12.30 -26.73 -2.63
C GLN A 551 -13.13 -26.38 -3.86
N LEU A 552 -13.09 -25.13 -4.28
CA LEU A 552 -13.82 -24.65 -5.45
C LEU A 552 -13.20 -25.19 -6.75
N TRP A 553 -11.87 -25.27 -6.81
CA TRP A 553 -11.15 -25.84 -7.94
C TRP A 553 -11.44 -27.35 -8.08
N LEU A 554 -11.38 -28.12 -6.97
CA LEU A 554 -11.71 -29.55 -6.94
C LEU A 554 -13.13 -29.78 -7.43
N LYS A 555 -14.12 -29.05 -6.91
CA LYS A 555 -15.50 -29.10 -7.36
C LYS A 555 -15.60 -28.85 -8.87
N ASN A 556 -14.89 -27.84 -9.38
CA ASN A 556 -14.88 -27.48 -10.80
C ASN A 556 -14.18 -28.51 -11.68
N HIS A 557 -13.34 -29.38 -11.13
CA HIS A 557 -12.67 -30.47 -11.85
C HIS A 557 -13.33 -31.86 -11.62
N GLY A 558 -14.45 -31.91 -10.84
CA GLY A 558 -15.19 -33.14 -10.54
C GLY A 558 -14.41 -34.10 -9.63
N LEU A 559 -13.51 -33.53 -8.85
CA LEU A 559 -12.76 -34.24 -7.84
C LEU A 559 -13.48 -34.15 -6.49
N PRO A 560 -13.35 -35.17 -5.62
CA PRO A 560 -13.91 -35.10 -4.27
C PRO A 560 -13.21 -33.99 -3.47
N PRO A 561 -13.89 -33.43 -2.45
CA PRO A 561 -13.24 -32.56 -1.49
C PRO A 561 -12.04 -33.27 -0.84
N MET A 562 -10.93 -32.59 -0.67
CA MET A 562 -9.73 -33.11 0.00
C MET A 562 -9.06 -32.02 0.83
N SER A 563 -8.32 -32.43 1.85
CA SER A 563 -7.49 -31.55 2.67
C SER A 563 -6.31 -30.99 1.89
N ILE A 564 -5.65 -29.95 2.42
CA ILE A 564 -4.41 -29.41 1.84
C ILE A 564 -3.33 -30.51 1.76
N SER A 565 -3.21 -31.36 2.80
CA SER A 565 -2.22 -32.43 2.84
C SER A 565 -2.45 -33.48 1.75
N GLU A 566 -3.69 -33.86 1.48
CA GLU A 566 -4.04 -34.79 0.39
C GLU A 566 -3.82 -34.12 -0.98
N ALA A 567 -4.20 -32.86 -1.10
CA ALA A 567 -4.02 -32.09 -2.34
C ALA A 567 -2.53 -31.88 -2.69
N ALA A 568 -1.67 -31.73 -1.70
CA ALA A 568 -0.23 -31.53 -1.89
C ALA A 568 0.47 -32.72 -2.61
N THR A 569 -0.14 -33.91 -2.58
CA THR A 569 0.36 -35.12 -3.25
C THR A 569 -0.55 -35.63 -4.37
N ASN A 570 -1.69 -34.94 -4.59
CA ASN A 570 -2.65 -35.32 -5.61
C ASN A 570 -2.14 -35.02 -7.02
N ILE A 571 -2.17 -36.02 -7.91
CA ILE A 571 -1.60 -35.92 -9.25
C ILE A 571 -2.28 -34.85 -10.13
N GLU A 572 -3.59 -34.65 -10.00
CA GLU A 572 -4.33 -33.64 -10.77
C GLU A 572 -3.95 -32.22 -10.32
N VAL A 573 -3.80 -32.02 -9.00
CA VAL A 573 -3.35 -30.77 -8.42
C VAL A 573 -1.92 -30.46 -8.84
N LEU A 574 -1.01 -31.45 -8.68
CA LEU A 574 0.41 -31.31 -9.07
C LEU A 574 0.54 -31.02 -10.57
N SER A 575 -0.19 -31.71 -11.44
CA SER A 575 -0.17 -31.47 -12.88
C SER A 575 -0.69 -30.06 -13.24
N ALA A 576 -1.64 -29.51 -12.47
CA ALA A 576 -2.11 -28.15 -12.69
C ALA A 576 -1.04 -27.11 -12.30
N LEU A 577 -0.31 -27.35 -11.21
CA LEU A 577 0.80 -26.51 -10.76
C LEU A 577 2.00 -26.58 -11.71
N GLU A 578 2.36 -27.79 -12.18
CA GLU A 578 3.43 -27.98 -13.18
C GLU A 578 3.16 -27.21 -14.47
N ARG A 579 1.93 -27.25 -14.98
CA ARG A 579 1.54 -26.43 -16.15
C ARG A 579 1.63 -24.92 -15.87
N ALA A 580 1.41 -24.48 -14.62
CA ALA A 580 1.64 -23.09 -14.25
C ALA A 580 3.12 -22.73 -14.26
N VAL A 581 3.97 -23.61 -13.71
CA VAL A 581 5.44 -23.47 -13.75
C VAL A 581 5.98 -23.46 -15.17
N GLU A 582 5.50 -24.33 -16.04
CA GLU A 582 5.90 -24.34 -17.46
C GLU A 582 5.62 -22.99 -18.12
N ARG A 583 4.45 -22.38 -17.86
CA ARG A 583 4.13 -21.03 -18.38
C ARG A 583 5.04 -19.94 -17.81
N ALA A 584 5.34 -20.00 -16.51
CA ALA A 584 6.27 -19.04 -15.90
C ALA A 584 7.68 -19.17 -16.49
N ASN A 585 8.13 -20.40 -16.72
CA ASN A 585 9.44 -20.71 -17.31
C ASN A 585 9.60 -20.22 -18.76
N GLN A 586 8.51 -19.94 -19.50
CA GLN A 586 8.59 -19.44 -20.87
C GLN A 586 9.21 -18.03 -20.97
N HIS A 587 9.23 -17.30 -19.87
CA HIS A 587 9.72 -15.91 -19.82
C HIS A 587 11.17 -15.78 -19.34
N VAL A 588 11.83 -16.89 -19.05
CA VAL A 588 13.19 -16.93 -18.49
C VAL A 588 14.08 -17.92 -19.24
N SER A 589 15.39 -17.80 -19.10
CA SER A 589 16.33 -18.74 -19.69
C SER A 589 16.26 -20.12 -19.01
N ARG A 590 16.80 -21.16 -19.67
CA ARG A 590 16.85 -22.51 -19.12
C ARG A 590 17.58 -22.60 -17.77
N ALA A 591 18.58 -21.75 -17.55
CA ALA A 591 19.35 -21.70 -16.31
C ALA A 591 18.56 -21.07 -15.16
N GLU A 592 17.61 -20.20 -15.47
CA GLU A 592 16.75 -19.49 -14.50
C GLU A 592 15.45 -20.24 -14.22
N SER A 593 15.10 -21.24 -15.04
CA SER A 593 13.80 -21.90 -14.96
C SER A 593 13.66 -22.81 -13.72
N ILE A 594 12.47 -22.82 -13.11
CA ILE A 594 12.09 -23.72 -12.02
C ILE A 594 12.11 -25.16 -12.54
N ARG A 595 12.89 -26.03 -11.88
CA ARG A 595 13.06 -27.44 -12.24
C ARG A 595 12.23 -28.39 -11.37
N LYS A 596 12.01 -28.00 -10.12
CA LYS A 596 11.22 -28.79 -9.16
C LYS A 596 10.31 -27.89 -8.36
N ILE A 597 9.17 -28.39 -7.97
CA ILE A 597 8.27 -27.76 -7.02
C ILE A 597 8.09 -28.65 -5.80
N HIS A 598 7.82 -28.05 -4.66
CA HIS A 598 7.37 -28.72 -3.46
C HIS A 598 6.14 -28.01 -2.92
N VAL A 599 5.04 -28.75 -2.74
CA VAL A 599 3.79 -28.20 -2.20
C VAL A 599 3.78 -28.40 -0.70
N LEU A 600 3.72 -27.29 0.03
CA LEU A 600 3.69 -27.30 1.49
C LEU A 600 2.27 -27.61 2.01
N THR A 601 2.18 -28.28 3.15
CA THR A 601 0.92 -28.69 3.78
C THR A 601 0.30 -27.60 4.67
N SER A 602 1.02 -26.49 4.90
CA SER A 602 0.55 -25.33 5.65
C SER A 602 0.80 -24.04 4.90
N ASP A 603 -0.12 -23.08 5.00
CA ASP A 603 0.04 -21.77 4.37
C ASP A 603 0.94 -20.86 5.21
N PHE A 604 1.48 -19.81 4.55
CA PHE A 604 2.18 -18.74 5.25
C PHE A 604 1.15 -17.79 5.85
N THR A 605 1.31 -17.47 7.12
CA THR A 605 0.41 -16.58 7.86
C THR A 605 1.21 -15.63 8.74
N GLU A 606 0.57 -14.58 9.23
CA GLU A 606 1.14 -13.73 10.27
C GLU A 606 1.32 -14.50 11.57
N ALA A 607 0.34 -15.33 11.93
CA ALA A 607 0.34 -16.11 13.17
C ALA A 607 1.51 -17.08 13.27
N ASN A 608 1.96 -17.67 12.12
CA ASN A 608 3.14 -18.53 12.09
C ASN A 608 4.46 -17.77 11.80
N GLY A 609 4.40 -16.43 11.75
CA GLY A 609 5.56 -15.58 11.58
C GLY A 609 6.14 -15.52 10.16
N LEU A 610 5.47 -16.11 9.16
CA LEU A 610 5.97 -16.20 7.77
C LEU A 610 5.47 -15.10 6.86
N LEU A 611 4.41 -14.36 7.26
CA LEU A 611 3.98 -13.12 6.61
C LEU A 611 4.20 -11.91 7.51
N THR A 612 4.30 -10.75 6.89
CA THR A 612 4.15 -9.46 7.56
C THR A 612 2.66 -9.14 7.73
N PRO A 613 2.27 -8.18 8.60
CA PRO A 613 0.89 -7.69 8.69
C PRO A 613 0.35 -7.11 7.37
N SER A 614 1.24 -6.65 6.49
CA SER A 614 0.89 -6.24 5.12
C SER A 614 0.85 -7.41 4.11
N LEU A 615 0.79 -8.65 4.60
CA LEU A 615 0.71 -9.91 3.82
C LEU A 615 1.90 -10.18 2.88
N LYS A 616 3.06 -9.59 3.16
CA LYS A 616 4.31 -9.87 2.42
C LYS A 616 5.03 -11.07 3.02
N VAL A 617 5.56 -11.95 2.18
CA VAL A 617 6.32 -13.12 2.61
C VAL A 617 7.65 -12.69 3.24
N LYS A 618 7.91 -13.15 4.46
CA LYS A 618 9.21 -13.00 5.13
C LYS A 618 10.17 -14.07 4.60
N ARG A 619 10.77 -13.82 3.42
CA ARG A 619 11.62 -14.79 2.70
C ARG A 619 12.62 -15.51 3.61
N LYS A 620 13.39 -14.75 4.41
CA LYS A 620 14.38 -15.32 5.33
C LYS A 620 13.77 -16.29 6.35
N ALA A 621 12.61 -15.94 6.92
CA ALA A 621 11.92 -16.82 7.89
C ALA A 621 11.41 -18.11 7.23
N VAL A 622 10.88 -18.00 6.00
CA VAL A 622 10.45 -19.17 5.22
C VAL A 622 11.64 -20.08 4.90
N LEU A 623 12.76 -19.52 4.43
CA LEU A 623 13.97 -20.30 4.11
C LEU A 623 14.51 -21.03 5.34
N GLN A 624 14.51 -20.39 6.51
CA GLN A 624 14.92 -21.00 7.77
C GLN A 624 13.96 -22.11 8.23
N ARG A 625 12.64 -21.83 8.20
CA ARG A 625 11.60 -22.76 8.63
C ARG A 625 11.59 -24.05 7.81
N TYR A 626 11.82 -23.94 6.51
CA TYR A 626 11.73 -25.04 5.56
C TYR A 626 13.10 -25.49 5.02
N ALA A 627 14.18 -25.24 5.76
CA ALA A 627 15.54 -25.59 5.35
C ALA A 627 15.68 -27.08 5.00
N GLU A 628 15.15 -27.98 5.83
CA GLU A 628 15.18 -29.44 5.61
C GLU A 628 14.39 -29.85 4.36
N VAL A 629 13.23 -29.21 4.12
CA VAL A 629 12.43 -29.44 2.92
C VAL A 629 13.19 -28.99 1.67
N ILE A 630 13.82 -27.81 1.73
CA ILE A 630 14.64 -27.28 0.65
C ILE A 630 15.79 -28.24 0.37
N ASP A 631 16.53 -28.69 1.40
CA ASP A 631 17.63 -29.63 1.24
C ASP A 631 17.18 -30.93 0.59
N SER A 632 16.01 -31.45 0.95
CA SER A 632 15.47 -32.69 0.37
C SER A 632 15.19 -32.56 -1.14
N ILE A 633 14.82 -31.38 -1.63
CA ILE A 633 14.61 -31.14 -3.07
C ILE A 633 15.89 -31.33 -3.87
N TYR A 634 17.05 -31.04 -3.27
CA TYR A 634 18.38 -31.12 -3.90
C TYR A 634 19.15 -32.39 -3.56
N GLY A 635 18.58 -33.33 -2.78
CA GLY A 635 19.19 -34.60 -2.46
C GLY A 635 20.05 -34.59 -1.20
N GLY A 636 19.85 -33.61 -0.32
CA GLY A 636 20.52 -33.48 0.98
C GLY A 636 21.19 -32.12 1.18
N PRO A 637 21.75 -31.85 2.38
CA PRO A 637 22.42 -30.58 2.67
C PRO A 637 23.62 -30.35 1.76
N VAL A 638 23.86 -29.07 1.41
CA VAL A 638 25.08 -28.67 0.69
C VAL A 638 26.24 -28.88 1.62
N GLN A 639 27.19 -29.74 1.25
CA GLN A 639 28.48 -29.80 1.91
C GLN A 639 29.21 -28.50 1.59
N ASN A 640 29.38 -27.64 2.60
CA ASN A 640 30.26 -26.47 2.47
C ASN A 640 31.71 -26.99 2.37
N GLU A 641 32.32 -26.84 1.20
CA GLU A 641 33.78 -26.89 1.06
C GLU A 641 34.39 -25.57 1.53
#